data_8b3388a4a903be9a1168281e68aaf0fa
#
_entry.id   8b3388a4a903be9a1168281e68aaf0fa
#
_cell.length_a   1.000
_cell.length_b   1.000
_cell.length_c   1.000
_cell.angle_alpha   90.00
_cell.angle_beta   90.00
_cell.angle_gamma   90.00
#
_symmetry.space_group_name_H-M   'P 1'
#
loop_
_entity.id
_entity.type
_entity.pdbx_description
1 polymer ?
#
loop_
_entity_poly.entity_id
_entity_poly.type
_entity_poly.pdbx_seq_one_letter_code
_entity_poly.pdbx_strand_id
1 'polypeptide(L)'
;MPKKPNKEKNQAAITRRDMLKLGAAAGAATVLGPTILTSRKSTVYAQGTVTEPVLCAATPVPQSPPHTPFVDDLPVPSPAIPQFLSPAPTQNANIAGGEAARDPHQRWAEFTPAVTYQLEAKAGTHQFHRDYLPSYIWGFNGQYPGPTILNAYGVPSLVRFKNSLPATTSSFGTNKTTIHLHNGHTASESDGFAGDFFATGLFKDNHYANAYAGIDAFGGFPKGDPREAMHTFWYHDHLMAETANNNYLGLNGVYLVYDQSDPPWEFNTPGSIRLPSYYGLTDFPLFLSQKRFCPTNATTGRTEQFQVIGAAAPSTDKWTVNGKIQPKLSVRRRKYRFRLINSGVVLPFDLSLHGPDGAQKPMTVVAIDGNFLRTPADVSATSGFPRLEVHVASRSDVVIDFSQFTVGQSVYLVENTQNAPLGQFVATPTPPDPAPGIPIGKVLMRFDVVGNAIIPDTPPIPSTLVDLPPIPAAAPGVDPFEWGFRFIPGQADGNSFRVSHSSVAESNANHTATFLPFDPLRVDHAVLRNSTEEWVIRNDTLAGNWLHPVHIHFEEGRILERTVCTVPSATGCLPANRQNVPLLPWEDGNNSRRDVYPVPGQHRLRIRLAFRDFVGRYLIHCHNMNHEDAFMMVRWDIVDNMAELRKRREEINADRVARGEAPLYKKEDLG
;
A
#
# COMPACT_ATOMS: atom_id res chain seq x y z
N MET A 1 -17.10 -1.29 58.61
CA MET A 1 -17.48 -0.38 57.54
C MET A 1 -16.75 -0.81 56.26
N PRO A 2 -17.44 -1.26 55.23
CA PRO A 2 -16.77 -1.65 53.97
C PRO A 2 -16.47 -0.41 53.14
N LYS A 3 -15.25 -0.36 52.55
CA LYS A 3 -14.81 0.69 51.62
C LYS A 3 -15.62 0.58 50.32
N LYS A 4 -16.15 1.72 49.84
CA LYS A 4 -16.79 1.86 48.55
C LYS A 4 -15.78 1.61 47.42
N PRO A 5 -16.18 0.94 46.30
CA PRO A 5 -15.30 0.78 45.15
C PRO A 5 -15.11 2.12 44.42
N ASN A 6 -13.88 2.33 43.98
CA ASN A 6 -13.44 3.46 43.14
C ASN A 6 -14.23 3.45 41.82
N LYS A 7 -14.88 4.55 41.50
CA LYS A 7 -15.48 4.78 40.20
C LYS A 7 -14.36 4.90 39.16
N GLU A 8 -14.23 3.91 38.29
CA GLU A 8 -13.48 4.03 37.05
C GLU A 8 -14.00 5.24 36.27
N LYS A 9 -13.10 6.10 35.87
CA LYS A 9 -13.39 7.25 35.03
C LYS A 9 -13.79 6.71 33.65
N ASN A 10 -15.06 6.84 33.30
CA ASN A 10 -15.56 6.63 31.95
C ASN A 10 -14.71 7.45 30.98
N GLN A 11 -13.94 6.77 30.12
CA GLN A 11 -13.38 7.37 28.93
C GLN A 11 -14.55 7.83 28.07
N ALA A 12 -14.60 9.12 27.77
CA ALA A 12 -15.64 9.68 26.92
C ALA A 12 -15.42 9.14 25.48
N ALA A 13 -16.21 8.16 25.10
CA ALA A 13 -16.25 7.66 23.73
C ALA A 13 -16.67 8.79 22.78
N ILE A 14 -15.98 8.94 21.67
CA ILE A 14 -16.36 9.85 20.57
C ILE A 14 -17.78 9.47 20.13
N THR A 15 -18.73 10.40 20.22
CA THR A 15 -20.11 10.13 19.86
C THR A 15 -20.32 10.21 18.34
N ARG A 16 -21.37 9.54 17.83
CA ARG A 16 -21.81 9.64 16.43
C ARG A 16 -21.98 11.10 15.96
N ARG A 17 -22.30 12.02 16.87
CA ARG A 17 -22.44 13.46 16.62
C ARG A 17 -21.09 14.17 16.50
N ASP A 18 -20.08 13.69 17.22
CA ASP A 18 -18.71 14.22 17.11
C ASP A 18 -18.06 13.76 15.81
N MET A 19 -18.41 12.57 15.34
CA MET A 19 -17.95 12.01 14.06
C MET A 19 -18.65 12.66 12.84
N LEU A 20 -19.91 13.06 12.96
CA LEU A 20 -20.55 13.88 11.92
C LEU A 20 -19.92 15.28 11.83
N LYS A 21 -19.36 15.79 12.93
CA LYS A 21 -18.51 17.00 12.91
C LYS A 21 -17.16 16.73 12.25
N LEU A 22 -16.67 15.48 12.24
CA LEU A 22 -15.46 15.07 11.51
C LEU A 22 -15.63 15.20 9.99
N GLY A 23 -16.74 14.73 9.44
CA GLY A 23 -17.09 14.96 8.02
C GLY A 23 -17.27 16.44 7.70
N ALA A 24 -17.83 17.21 8.64
CA ALA A 24 -17.97 18.67 8.52
C ALA A 24 -16.64 19.42 8.72
N ALA A 25 -15.71 18.90 9.55
CA ALA A 25 -14.38 19.52 9.75
C ALA A 25 -13.44 19.25 8.56
N ALA A 26 -13.51 18.07 7.93
CA ALA A 26 -12.87 17.82 6.65
C ALA A 26 -13.45 18.73 5.55
N GLY A 27 -14.76 18.98 5.57
CA GLY A 27 -15.43 19.99 4.74
C GLY A 27 -15.10 21.44 5.16
N ALA A 28 -14.90 21.72 6.46
CA ALA A 28 -14.59 23.05 6.97
C ALA A 28 -13.12 23.45 6.76
N ALA A 29 -12.19 22.51 6.66
CA ALA A 29 -10.83 22.78 6.19
C ALA A 29 -10.82 23.33 4.75
N THR A 30 -11.83 22.98 3.94
CA THR A 30 -12.08 23.59 2.65
C THR A 30 -12.79 24.95 2.73
N VAL A 31 -13.46 25.29 3.85
CA VAL A 31 -14.20 26.54 4.03
C VAL A 31 -13.38 27.62 4.77
N LEU A 32 -12.45 27.26 5.64
CA LEU A 32 -11.54 28.19 6.32
C LEU A 32 -10.23 28.46 5.53
N GLY A 33 -10.08 27.86 4.34
CA GLY A 33 -8.91 27.97 3.49
C GLY A 33 -8.94 28.90 2.27
N PRO A 34 -9.96 29.77 2.00
CA PRO A 34 -9.94 30.50 0.73
C PRO A 34 -9.07 31.78 0.74
N THR A 35 -8.49 32.17 1.87
CA THR A 35 -7.69 33.42 1.93
C THR A 35 -6.18 33.23 2.04
N ILE A 36 -5.68 32.00 2.14
CA ILE A 36 -4.24 31.73 2.23
C ILE A 36 -3.75 30.81 1.10
N LEU A 37 -4.64 30.03 0.49
CA LEU A 37 -4.38 29.34 -0.76
C LEU A 37 -4.91 30.23 -1.88
N THR A 38 -4.03 30.94 -2.56
CA THR A 38 -4.35 31.44 -3.89
C THR A 38 -4.72 30.22 -4.73
N SER A 39 -6.02 29.96 -4.84
CA SER A 39 -6.57 28.93 -5.70
C SER A 39 -6.16 29.23 -7.13
N ARG A 40 -5.04 28.70 -7.56
CA ARG A 40 -4.87 28.47 -8.98
C ARG A 40 -5.89 27.40 -9.32
N LYS A 41 -6.92 27.81 -10.02
CA LYS A 41 -7.92 26.94 -10.64
C LYS A 41 -7.17 25.75 -11.24
N SER A 42 -7.37 24.54 -10.71
CA SER A 42 -7.11 23.34 -11.48
C SER A 42 -7.98 23.50 -12.72
N THR A 43 -7.35 23.68 -13.86
CA THR A 43 -8.06 23.74 -15.13
C THR A 43 -8.64 22.36 -15.35
N VAL A 44 -9.90 22.18 -14.99
CA VAL A 44 -10.68 21.02 -15.41
C VAL A 44 -10.81 21.22 -16.92
N TYR A 45 -9.96 20.54 -17.66
CA TYR A 45 -10.14 20.47 -19.10
C TYR A 45 -11.51 19.84 -19.35
N ALA A 46 -12.35 20.56 -20.10
CA ALA A 46 -13.66 20.05 -20.50
C ALA A 46 -13.50 18.64 -21.07
N GLN A 47 -14.31 17.69 -20.57
CA GLN A 47 -14.33 16.31 -21.03
C GLN A 47 -14.87 16.23 -22.46
N GLY A 48 -14.00 16.50 -23.44
CA GLY A 48 -14.17 15.94 -24.77
C GLY A 48 -13.91 14.44 -24.73
N THR A 49 -14.43 13.68 -25.65
CA THR A 49 -14.14 12.25 -25.82
C THR A 49 -12.62 12.07 -25.80
N VAL A 50 -12.08 11.47 -24.73
CA VAL A 50 -10.65 11.22 -24.60
C VAL A 50 -10.33 10.06 -25.52
N THR A 51 -9.74 10.36 -26.69
CA THR A 51 -9.32 9.32 -27.62
C THR A 51 -8.13 8.55 -27.06
N GLU A 52 -8.16 7.23 -27.26
CA GLU A 52 -7.06 6.36 -26.86
C GLU A 52 -5.72 6.81 -27.46
N PRO A 53 -4.60 6.67 -26.73
CA PRO A 53 -3.29 7.05 -27.25
C PRO A 53 -2.81 6.08 -28.32
N VAL A 54 -2.03 6.60 -29.25
CA VAL A 54 -1.18 5.78 -30.09
C VAL A 54 0.02 5.36 -29.24
N LEU A 55 0.22 4.05 -29.09
CA LEU A 55 1.34 3.51 -28.32
C LEU A 55 2.68 4.04 -28.86
N CYS A 56 3.54 4.40 -27.95
CA CYS A 56 4.91 4.72 -28.23
C CYS A 56 5.71 3.42 -28.41
N ALA A 57 5.58 2.82 -29.59
CA ALA A 57 6.36 1.65 -29.95
C ALA A 57 7.66 2.09 -30.63
N ALA A 58 8.72 2.31 -29.87
CA ALA A 58 10.04 2.56 -30.41
C ALA A 58 11.06 1.61 -29.81
N THR A 59 11.89 1.03 -30.67
CA THR A 59 13.06 0.25 -30.26
C THR A 59 14.31 0.95 -30.78
N PRO A 60 15.21 1.48 -29.95
CA PRO A 60 15.19 1.45 -28.47
C PRO A 60 14.13 2.36 -27.85
N VAL A 61 13.70 2.01 -26.63
CA VAL A 61 12.75 2.82 -25.85
C VAL A 61 13.31 4.22 -25.64
N PRO A 62 12.62 5.30 -26.07
CA PRO A 62 13.14 6.66 -25.94
C PRO A 62 13.18 7.11 -24.48
N GLN A 63 14.11 7.99 -24.15
CA GLN A 63 14.09 8.68 -22.86
C GLN A 63 12.90 9.63 -22.80
N SER A 64 12.37 9.83 -21.59
CA SER A 64 11.34 10.84 -21.35
C SER A 64 11.84 12.23 -21.73
N PRO A 65 10.97 13.15 -22.20
CA PRO A 65 11.37 14.51 -22.51
C PRO A 65 12.03 15.21 -21.34
N PRO A 66 12.93 16.19 -21.60
CA PRO A 66 13.49 17.02 -20.55
C PRO A 66 12.39 17.83 -19.83
N HIS A 67 12.66 18.25 -18.61
CA HIS A 67 11.75 19.08 -17.81
C HIS A 67 12.54 20.02 -16.88
N THR A 68 11.89 21.10 -16.43
CA THR A 68 12.44 22.06 -15.47
C THR A 68 12.07 21.66 -14.06
N PRO A 69 13.03 21.33 -13.15
CA PRO A 69 12.71 20.84 -11.81
C PRO A 69 12.05 21.92 -10.94
N PHE A 70 11.21 21.50 -10.00
CA PHE A 70 10.60 22.32 -8.93
C PHE A 70 9.77 23.52 -9.42
N VAL A 71 9.23 23.45 -10.63
CA VAL A 71 8.33 24.49 -11.16
C VAL A 71 6.87 24.24 -10.84
N ASP A 72 6.50 23.00 -10.63
CA ASP A 72 5.15 22.60 -10.20
C ASP A 72 5.06 22.50 -8.68
N ASP A 73 3.95 22.98 -8.11
CA ASP A 73 3.65 22.77 -6.71
C ASP A 73 3.14 21.32 -6.50
N LEU A 74 3.44 20.75 -5.32
CA LEU A 74 2.92 19.44 -4.93
C LEU A 74 1.38 19.51 -4.81
N PRO A 75 0.63 18.74 -5.58
CA PRO A 75 -0.81 18.68 -5.41
C PRO A 75 -1.18 17.84 -4.17
N VAL A 76 -2.26 18.23 -3.50
CA VAL A 76 -2.92 17.42 -2.49
C VAL A 76 -4.05 16.66 -3.18
N PRO A 77 -4.07 15.32 -3.16
CA PRO A 77 -5.19 14.57 -3.74
C PRO A 77 -6.52 14.99 -3.13
N SER A 78 -7.53 15.22 -3.96
CA SER A 78 -8.82 15.72 -3.49
C SER A 78 -9.53 14.70 -2.61
N PRO A 79 -10.13 15.08 -1.48
CA PRO A 79 -10.97 14.18 -0.71
C PRO A 79 -12.16 13.66 -1.53
N ALA A 80 -12.48 12.37 -1.37
CA ALA A 80 -13.69 11.78 -1.90
C ALA A 80 -14.93 12.39 -1.20
N ILE A 81 -15.95 12.69 -1.96
CA ILE A 81 -17.18 13.30 -1.43
C ILE A 81 -18.19 12.18 -1.15
N PRO A 82 -18.68 12.05 0.10
CA PRO A 82 -19.77 11.13 0.42
C PRO A 82 -21.03 11.46 -0.39
N GLN A 83 -21.71 10.41 -0.85
CA GLN A 83 -22.94 10.56 -1.62
C GLN A 83 -23.91 9.38 -1.40
N PHE A 84 -25.19 9.62 -1.58
CA PHE A 84 -26.16 8.54 -1.62
C PHE A 84 -26.02 7.73 -2.92
N LEU A 85 -26.08 6.40 -2.79
CA LEU A 85 -25.96 5.51 -3.92
C LEU A 85 -27.32 5.09 -4.48
N SER A 86 -27.42 5.01 -5.80
CA SER A 86 -28.58 4.48 -6.49
C SER A 86 -28.12 3.43 -7.51
N PRO A 87 -28.62 2.18 -7.45
CA PRO A 87 -29.52 1.66 -6.41
C PRO A 87 -28.87 1.69 -5.01
N ALA A 88 -29.68 1.63 -3.96
CA ALA A 88 -29.17 1.56 -2.59
C ALA A 88 -28.36 0.26 -2.40
N PRO A 89 -27.25 0.29 -1.63
CA PRO A 89 -26.46 -0.90 -1.37
C PRO A 89 -27.22 -1.90 -0.49
N THR A 90 -26.96 -3.18 -0.71
CA THR A 90 -27.62 -4.29 -0.02
C THR A 90 -26.59 -5.33 0.43
N GLN A 91 -26.97 -6.16 1.41
CA GLN A 91 -26.09 -7.25 1.88
C GLN A 91 -25.74 -8.21 0.73
N ASN A 92 -26.73 -8.65 -0.04
CA ASN A 92 -26.51 -9.48 -1.23
C ASN A 92 -26.20 -8.61 -2.44
N ALA A 93 -25.48 -9.15 -3.42
CA ALA A 93 -25.21 -8.46 -4.67
C ALA A 93 -26.52 -8.10 -5.40
N ASN A 94 -26.65 -6.83 -5.81
CA ASN A 94 -27.80 -6.34 -6.57
C ASN A 94 -27.56 -6.50 -8.09
N ILE A 95 -27.58 -7.75 -8.56
CA ILE A 95 -27.33 -8.07 -9.98
C ILE A 95 -28.29 -7.36 -10.92
N ALA A 96 -29.59 -7.27 -10.54
CA ALA A 96 -30.61 -6.58 -11.35
C ALA A 96 -30.35 -5.06 -11.44
N GLY A 97 -29.65 -4.48 -10.48
CA GLY A 97 -29.23 -3.09 -10.45
C GLY A 97 -27.91 -2.81 -11.15
N GLY A 98 -27.25 -3.83 -11.72
CA GLY A 98 -25.97 -3.70 -12.43
C GLY A 98 -24.74 -3.94 -11.54
N GLU A 99 -24.90 -4.52 -10.36
CA GLU A 99 -23.79 -4.95 -9.53
C GLU A 99 -23.19 -6.26 -10.05
N ALA A 100 -21.88 -6.39 -10.05
CA ALA A 100 -21.21 -7.65 -10.33
C ALA A 100 -21.51 -8.68 -9.22
N ALA A 101 -21.46 -9.97 -9.57
CA ALA A 101 -21.65 -11.03 -8.58
C ALA A 101 -20.58 -10.97 -7.49
N ARG A 102 -20.99 -11.17 -6.26
CA ARG A 102 -20.15 -11.36 -5.08
C ARG A 102 -20.89 -12.16 -4.02
N ASP A 103 -20.15 -12.69 -3.06
CA ASP A 103 -20.72 -13.25 -1.85
C ASP A 103 -21.44 -12.16 -1.03
N PRO A 104 -22.42 -12.54 -0.17
CA PRO A 104 -23.07 -11.59 0.73
C PRO A 104 -22.06 -10.92 1.65
N HIS A 105 -22.22 -9.60 1.89
CA HIS A 105 -21.36 -8.90 2.84
C HIS A 105 -21.45 -9.52 4.23
N GLN A 106 -20.30 -9.96 4.75
CA GLN A 106 -20.18 -10.47 6.11
C GLN A 106 -20.42 -9.34 7.10
N ARG A 107 -21.03 -9.67 8.24
CA ARG A 107 -21.30 -8.75 9.37
C ARG A 107 -22.07 -7.48 8.98
N TRP A 108 -22.85 -7.51 7.90
CA TRP A 108 -23.61 -6.36 7.37
C TRP A 108 -24.50 -5.68 8.39
N ALA A 109 -25.27 -6.46 9.18
CA ALA A 109 -26.18 -5.91 10.18
C ALA A 109 -25.43 -5.26 11.35
N GLU A 110 -24.21 -5.70 11.63
CA GLU A 110 -23.36 -5.17 12.69
C GLU A 110 -22.65 -3.88 12.25
N PHE A 111 -22.21 -3.82 11.00
CA PHE A 111 -21.48 -2.70 10.40
C PHE A 111 -22.27 -2.06 9.25
N THR A 112 -23.55 -1.78 9.47
CA THR A 112 -24.37 -1.11 8.45
C THR A 112 -23.68 0.18 7.98
N PRO A 113 -23.47 0.39 6.66
CA PRO A 113 -22.76 1.56 6.15
C PRO A 113 -23.34 2.88 6.67
N ALA A 114 -22.52 3.67 7.35
CA ALA A 114 -22.86 5.00 7.84
C ALA A 114 -22.51 6.08 6.80
N VAL A 115 -21.58 5.79 5.90
CA VAL A 115 -21.15 6.66 4.81
C VAL A 115 -20.95 5.85 3.54
N THR A 116 -21.33 6.45 2.41
CA THR A 116 -21.17 5.80 1.10
C THR A 116 -20.44 6.71 0.12
N TYR A 117 -19.62 6.10 -0.73
CA TYR A 117 -18.85 6.76 -1.77
C TYR A 117 -19.08 6.05 -3.11
N GLN A 118 -18.92 6.78 -4.20
CA GLN A 118 -18.82 6.20 -5.53
C GLN A 118 -17.54 6.69 -6.19
N LEU A 119 -16.71 5.76 -6.63
CA LEU A 119 -15.51 6.00 -7.42
C LEU A 119 -15.67 5.33 -8.77
N GLU A 120 -15.48 6.08 -9.85
CA GLU A 120 -15.67 5.60 -11.21
C GLU A 120 -14.31 5.43 -11.90
N ALA A 121 -13.92 4.18 -12.19
CA ALA A 121 -12.76 3.88 -13.02
C ALA A 121 -13.08 4.28 -14.46
N LYS A 122 -12.37 5.24 -15.01
CA LYS A 122 -12.59 5.75 -16.36
C LYS A 122 -11.34 6.39 -16.98
N ALA A 123 -11.36 6.53 -18.28
CA ALA A 123 -10.36 7.29 -19.00
C ALA A 123 -10.38 8.78 -18.63
N GLY A 124 -9.21 9.38 -18.60
CA GLY A 124 -9.00 10.79 -18.34
C GLY A 124 -7.68 11.29 -18.88
N THR A 125 -7.32 12.50 -18.51
CA THR A 125 -6.00 13.04 -18.82
C THR A 125 -5.38 13.66 -17.57
N HIS A 126 -4.04 13.53 -17.43
CA HIS A 126 -3.30 14.13 -16.34
C HIS A 126 -2.02 14.79 -16.84
N GLN A 127 -1.73 15.99 -16.36
CA GLN A 127 -0.50 16.70 -16.68
C GLN A 127 0.55 16.41 -15.58
N PHE A 128 1.49 15.54 -15.87
CA PHE A 128 2.54 15.13 -14.93
C PHE A 128 3.59 16.21 -14.67
N HIS A 129 3.77 17.13 -15.62
CA HIS A 129 4.67 18.28 -15.50
C HIS A 129 4.19 19.41 -16.40
N ARG A 130 4.42 20.69 -16.03
CA ARG A 130 4.00 21.83 -16.87
C ARG A 130 4.68 21.89 -18.22
N ASP A 131 5.91 21.34 -18.35
CA ASP A 131 6.63 21.25 -19.61
C ASP A 131 6.13 20.11 -20.51
N TYR A 132 5.25 19.26 -19.97
CA TYR A 132 4.62 18.16 -20.71
C TYR A 132 3.18 18.52 -21.05
N LEU A 133 2.72 18.06 -22.20
CA LEU A 133 1.29 18.04 -22.49
C LEU A 133 0.59 16.95 -21.66
N PRO A 134 -0.73 17.05 -21.43
CA PRO A 134 -1.46 16.05 -20.67
C PRO A 134 -1.28 14.65 -21.27
N SER A 135 -1.09 13.65 -20.41
CA SER A 135 -1.03 12.22 -20.76
C SER A 135 -2.41 11.58 -20.60
N TYR A 136 -2.69 10.56 -21.41
CA TYR A 136 -3.82 9.68 -21.18
C TYR A 136 -3.62 8.87 -19.92
N ILE A 137 -4.66 8.71 -19.13
CA ILE A 137 -4.69 7.91 -17.90
C ILE A 137 -5.97 7.09 -17.82
N TRP A 138 -5.93 6.01 -17.04
CA TRP A 138 -7.10 5.45 -16.39
C TRP A 138 -7.06 5.86 -14.93
N GLY A 139 -8.10 6.46 -14.42
CA GLY A 139 -8.10 6.94 -13.04
C GLY A 139 -9.48 6.88 -12.41
N PHE A 140 -9.53 6.79 -11.09
CA PHE A 140 -10.79 6.92 -10.39
C PHE A 140 -11.28 8.36 -10.51
N ASN A 141 -12.52 8.52 -10.98
CA ASN A 141 -13.12 9.79 -11.39
C ASN A 141 -12.33 10.50 -12.50
N GLY A 142 -11.50 9.76 -13.28
CA GLY A 142 -10.68 10.29 -14.36
C GLY A 142 -9.53 11.19 -13.91
N GLN A 143 -9.04 11.03 -12.68
CA GLN A 143 -7.94 11.82 -12.10
C GLN A 143 -6.82 10.90 -11.55
N TYR A 144 -5.63 11.46 -11.37
CA TYR A 144 -4.46 10.78 -10.81
C TYR A 144 -3.70 11.64 -9.80
N PRO A 145 -3.37 11.14 -8.59
CA PRO A 145 -3.99 9.95 -7.99
C PRO A 145 -5.50 10.07 -7.89
N GLY A 146 -6.21 8.94 -7.70
CA GLY A 146 -7.64 8.92 -7.40
C GLY A 146 -7.99 9.71 -6.14
N PRO A 147 -9.29 10.01 -5.89
CA PRO A 147 -9.70 10.75 -4.70
C PRO A 147 -9.25 10.08 -3.40
N THR A 148 -8.81 10.86 -2.42
CA THR A 148 -8.49 10.35 -1.08
C THR A 148 -9.78 10.11 -0.29
N ILE A 149 -10.01 8.89 0.17
CA ILE A 149 -11.08 8.61 1.13
C ILE A 149 -10.56 8.94 2.53
N LEU A 150 -11.28 9.84 3.23
CA LEU A 150 -11.03 10.18 4.63
C LEU A 150 -12.13 9.55 5.48
N ASN A 151 -11.77 8.67 6.40
CA ASN A 151 -12.72 7.97 7.25
C ASN A 151 -12.23 7.87 8.70
N ALA A 152 -13.01 7.24 9.56
CA ALA A 152 -12.64 7.01 10.95
C ALA A 152 -13.07 5.61 11.42
N TYR A 153 -12.33 5.08 12.39
CA TYR A 153 -12.76 3.86 13.08
C TYR A 153 -14.12 4.02 13.72
N GLY A 154 -14.96 2.99 13.58
CA GLY A 154 -16.37 3.03 14.03
C GLY A 154 -17.33 3.71 13.06
N VAL A 155 -16.86 4.12 11.87
CA VAL A 155 -17.71 4.62 10.78
C VAL A 155 -17.64 3.64 9.61
N PRO A 156 -18.49 2.59 9.61
CA PRO A 156 -18.57 1.66 8.50
C PRO A 156 -18.88 2.40 7.20
N SER A 157 -18.16 2.07 6.15
CA SER A 157 -18.33 2.70 4.85
C SER A 157 -18.59 1.67 3.76
N LEU A 158 -19.24 2.13 2.69
CA LEU A 158 -19.36 1.35 1.48
C LEU A 158 -18.87 2.19 0.31
N VAL A 159 -17.94 1.63 -0.45
CA VAL A 159 -17.42 2.26 -1.65
C VAL A 159 -17.92 1.49 -2.86
N ARG A 160 -18.73 2.14 -3.68
CA ARG A 160 -19.13 1.62 -4.99
C ARG A 160 -18.07 1.94 -6.01
N PHE A 161 -17.39 0.93 -6.49
CA PHE A 161 -16.49 1.06 -7.63
C PHE A 161 -17.25 0.76 -8.93
N LYS A 162 -17.42 1.79 -9.75
CA LYS A 162 -18.07 1.67 -11.04
C LYS A 162 -17.01 1.54 -12.14
N ASN A 163 -17.17 0.58 -13.02
CA ASN A 163 -16.30 0.41 -14.17
C ASN A 163 -16.89 1.09 -15.40
N SER A 164 -16.27 2.18 -15.84
CA SER A 164 -16.57 2.93 -17.05
C SER A 164 -15.33 3.03 -17.95
N LEU A 165 -14.41 2.07 -17.82
CA LEU A 165 -13.26 1.97 -18.73
C LEU A 165 -13.74 1.74 -20.16
N PRO A 166 -12.98 2.17 -21.18
CA PRO A 166 -13.35 1.97 -22.59
C PRO A 166 -13.63 0.52 -22.91
N ALA A 167 -14.68 0.25 -23.65
CA ALA A 167 -15.12 -1.11 -23.98
C ALA A 167 -14.19 -1.83 -24.97
N THR A 168 -13.40 -1.09 -25.73
CA THR A 168 -12.40 -1.64 -26.63
C THR A 168 -11.18 -2.08 -25.86
N THR A 169 -10.76 -3.33 -26.05
CA THR A 169 -9.43 -3.79 -25.65
C THR A 169 -8.42 -3.04 -26.47
N SER A 170 -7.99 -1.89 -25.99
CA SER A 170 -6.85 -1.22 -26.56
C SER A 170 -5.59 -1.96 -26.14
N SER A 171 -4.50 -1.64 -26.76
CA SER A 171 -3.16 -2.04 -26.35
C SER A 171 -2.77 -1.59 -24.92
N PHE A 172 -3.67 -0.96 -24.16
CA PHE A 172 -3.48 -0.45 -22.81
C PHE A 172 -4.01 -1.35 -21.68
N GLY A 173 -4.46 -2.54 -21.96
CA GLY A 173 -4.99 -3.45 -20.96
C GLY A 173 -6.43 -3.88 -21.24
N THR A 174 -7.06 -4.54 -20.27
CA THR A 174 -8.43 -5.03 -20.40
C THR A 174 -9.40 -4.03 -19.77
N ASN A 175 -10.64 -4.00 -20.26
CA ASN A 175 -11.72 -3.20 -19.69
C ASN A 175 -12.34 -3.82 -18.42
N LYS A 176 -11.58 -4.64 -17.70
CA LYS A 176 -11.98 -5.28 -16.45
C LYS A 176 -11.17 -4.67 -15.30
N THR A 177 -11.71 -4.78 -14.10
CA THR A 177 -11.05 -4.30 -12.89
C THR A 177 -11.54 -5.08 -11.67
N THR A 178 -10.73 -5.19 -10.65
CA THR A 178 -11.15 -5.51 -9.27
C THR A 178 -10.33 -4.64 -8.33
N ILE A 179 -10.93 -4.18 -7.23
CA ILE A 179 -10.28 -3.17 -6.40
C ILE A 179 -10.00 -3.74 -5.01
N HIS A 180 -8.71 -3.73 -4.66
CA HIS A 180 -8.21 -4.09 -3.35
C HIS A 180 -8.02 -2.83 -2.49
N LEU A 181 -8.56 -2.85 -1.26
CA LEU A 181 -8.16 -1.91 -0.21
C LEU A 181 -6.97 -2.52 0.52
N HIS A 182 -5.79 -2.05 0.19
CA HIS A 182 -4.53 -2.63 0.65
C HIS A 182 -4.45 -2.59 2.18
N ASN A 183 -4.50 -3.78 2.77
CA ASN A 183 -4.53 -4.09 4.19
C ASN A 183 -5.72 -3.49 4.98
N GLY A 184 -6.90 -3.45 4.39
CA GLY A 184 -8.07 -2.82 5.01
C GLY A 184 -8.73 -3.58 6.16
N HIS A 185 -8.21 -4.72 6.64
CA HIS A 185 -8.88 -5.67 7.56
C HIS A 185 -10.34 -5.90 7.15
N THR A 186 -10.53 -6.30 5.89
CA THR A 186 -11.83 -6.39 5.22
C THR A 186 -12.27 -7.83 4.99
N ALA A 187 -13.58 -8.04 4.97
CA ALA A 187 -14.16 -9.31 4.56
C ALA A 187 -13.79 -9.65 3.10
N SER A 188 -13.60 -10.94 2.81
CA SER A 188 -13.03 -11.41 1.53
C SER A 188 -13.81 -10.97 0.29
N GLU A 189 -15.13 -10.83 0.37
CA GLU A 189 -15.97 -10.34 -0.74
C GLU A 189 -15.75 -8.86 -1.09
N SER A 190 -15.10 -8.12 -0.18
CA SER A 190 -14.76 -6.69 -0.31
C SER A 190 -13.26 -6.43 -0.39
N ASP A 191 -12.44 -7.49 -0.33
CA ASP A 191 -10.98 -7.40 -0.29
C ASP A 191 -10.34 -7.18 -1.68
N GLY A 192 -11.04 -7.54 -2.76
CA GLY A 192 -10.52 -7.39 -4.12
C GLY A 192 -9.69 -8.57 -4.58
N PHE A 193 -10.17 -9.80 -4.34
CA PHE A 193 -9.55 -11.01 -4.83
C PHE A 193 -9.31 -10.94 -6.36
N ALA A 194 -8.12 -11.29 -6.83
CA ALA A 194 -7.67 -11.08 -8.22
C ALA A 194 -8.57 -11.75 -9.28
N GLY A 195 -9.26 -12.83 -8.92
CA GLY A 195 -10.22 -13.53 -9.78
C GLY A 195 -11.63 -12.94 -9.78
N ASP A 196 -11.95 -11.98 -8.91
CA ASP A 196 -13.30 -11.40 -8.73
C ASP A 196 -13.48 -10.09 -9.48
N PHE A 197 -13.08 -10.06 -10.73
CA PHE A 197 -13.14 -8.88 -11.57
C PHE A 197 -14.52 -8.65 -12.18
N PHE A 198 -14.78 -7.41 -12.57
CA PHE A 198 -16.00 -7.00 -13.24
C PHE A 198 -15.73 -6.14 -14.48
N ALA A 199 -16.59 -6.31 -15.48
CA ALA A 199 -16.44 -5.65 -16.77
C ALA A 199 -17.01 -4.23 -16.79
N THR A 200 -16.69 -3.49 -17.85
CA THR A 200 -17.28 -2.18 -18.14
C THR A 200 -18.80 -2.23 -18.12
N GLY A 201 -19.40 -1.20 -17.56
CA GLY A 201 -20.84 -1.05 -17.40
C GLY A 201 -21.39 -1.60 -16.08
N LEU A 202 -20.61 -2.40 -15.36
CA LEU A 202 -20.96 -2.91 -14.03
C LEU A 202 -20.35 -2.06 -12.92
N PHE A 203 -20.82 -2.26 -11.69
CA PHE A 203 -20.19 -1.77 -10.47
C PHE A 203 -20.00 -2.93 -9.49
N LYS A 204 -19.16 -2.71 -8.48
CA LYS A 204 -19.02 -3.60 -7.32
C LYS A 204 -19.05 -2.75 -6.05
N ASP A 205 -19.86 -3.16 -5.08
CA ASP A 205 -19.94 -2.55 -3.77
C ASP A 205 -18.96 -3.25 -2.83
N ASN A 206 -17.98 -2.49 -2.30
CA ASN A 206 -17.03 -2.96 -1.29
C ASN A 206 -17.41 -2.35 0.06
N HIS A 207 -17.65 -3.21 1.04
CA HIS A 207 -18.06 -2.85 2.40
C HIS A 207 -16.87 -2.91 3.35
N TYR A 208 -16.59 -1.80 4.02
CA TYR A 208 -15.47 -1.66 4.95
C TYR A 208 -16.02 -1.37 6.34
N ALA A 209 -15.82 -2.29 7.28
CA ALA A 209 -16.29 -2.17 8.66
C ALA A 209 -15.63 -1.00 9.40
N ASN A 210 -14.40 -0.62 9.02
CA ASN A 210 -13.56 0.35 9.72
C ASN A 210 -13.56 0.08 11.23
N ALA A 211 -13.36 -1.18 11.59
CA ALA A 211 -13.19 -1.68 12.94
C ALA A 211 -11.73 -2.08 13.16
N TYR A 212 -11.28 -2.04 14.40
CA TYR A 212 -9.98 -2.60 14.75
C TYR A 212 -10.02 -4.14 14.67
N ALA A 213 -8.88 -4.77 14.50
CA ALA A 213 -8.78 -6.21 14.54
C ALA A 213 -9.18 -6.78 15.92
N GLY A 214 -9.77 -8.01 15.93
CA GLY A 214 -10.27 -8.63 17.16
C GLY A 214 -11.68 -8.16 17.55
N ILE A 215 -12.56 -7.97 16.58
CA ILE A 215 -13.94 -7.46 16.75
C ILE A 215 -14.72 -8.21 17.82
N ASP A 216 -14.58 -9.54 17.90
CA ASP A 216 -15.30 -10.38 18.85
C ASP A 216 -14.60 -10.50 20.20
N ALA A 217 -13.30 -10.16 20.27
CA ALA A 217 -12.50 -10.28 21.48
C ALA A 217 -12.58 -9.03 22.37
N PHE A 218 -12.84 -7.87 21.78
CA PHE A 218 -12.87 -6.59 22.46
C PHE A 218 -14.23 -5.92 22.31
N GLY A 219 -14.91 -5.76 23.43
CA GLY A 219 -16.16 -5.00 23.49
C GLY A 219 -15.92 -3.48 23.42
N GLY A 220 -16.96 -2.73 23.14
CA GLY A 220 -16.89 -1.26 23.10
C GLY A 220 -17.25 -0.68 21.73
N PHE A 221 -16.93 0.59 21.54
CA PHE A 221 -17.10 1.30 20.29
C PHE A 221 -15.95 2.30 20.10
N PRO A 222 -15.21 2.27 18.96
CA PRO A 222 -15.26 1.27 17.90
C PRO A 222 -14.93 -0.14 18.40
N LYS A 223 -15.37 -1.19 17.69
CA LYS A 223 -15.08 -2.58 18.03
C LYS A 223 -13.64 -2.96 17.67
N GLY A 224 -13.11 -3.98 18.36
CA GLY A 224 -11.74 -4.48 18.22
C GLY A 224 -10.75 -3.77 19.15
N ASP A 225 -9.47 -4.12 19.04
CA ASP A 225 -8.39 -3.57 19.89
C ASP A 225 -7.84 -2.26 19.32
N PRO A 226 -8.07 -1.09 19.95
CA PRO A 226 -7.60 0.19 19.42
C PRO A 226 -6.07 0.33 19.36
N ARG A 227 -5.32 -0.57 20.01
CA ARG A 227 -3.86 -0.59 19.92
C ARG A 227 -3.36 -1.16 18.60
N GLU A 228 -4.23 -1.83 17.84
CA GLU A 228 -3.97 -2.34 16.49
C GLU A 228 -4.57 -1.42 15.41
N ALA A 229 -4.73 -0.13 15.72
CA ALA A 229 -5.20 0.84 14.74
C ALA A 229 -4.17 1.06 13.62
N MET A 230 -4.66 1.05 12.40
CA MET A 230 -3.90 1.41 11.20
C MET A 230 -4.49 2.68 10.58
N HIS A 231 -3.64 3.54 10.01
CA HIS A 231 -4.07 4.88 9.62
C HIS A 231 -3.84 5.19 8.15
N THR A 232 -2.83 4.57 7.51
CA THR A 232 -2.44 4.86 6.13
C THR A 232 -2.63 3.63 5.26
N PHE A 233 -3.69 3.67 4.46
CA PHE A 233 -4.04 2.67 3.45
C PHE A 233 -4.02 3.30 2.06
N TRP A 234 -4.12 2.45 1.05
CA TRP A 234 -4.38 2.85 -0.32
C TRP A 234 -5.26 1.82 -1.01
N TYR A 235 -5.95 2.20 -2.05
CA TYR A 235 -6.78 1.30 -2.85
C TYR A 235 -6.25 1.28 -4.28
N HIS A 236 -6.29 0.12 -4.91
CA HIS A 236 -5.74 -0.05 -6.24
C HIS A 236 -6.39 -1.21 -6.99
N ASP A 237 -6.21 -1.20 -8.31
CA ASP A 237 -6.60 -2.35 -9.14
C ASP A 237 -5.76 -3.57 -8.79
N HIS A 238 -6.42 -4.74 -8.77
CA HIS A 238 -5.80 -6.03 -8.47
C HIS A 238 -6.22 -7.11 -9.47
N LEU A 239 -6.47 -6.72 -10.71
CA LEU A 239 -6.90 -7.64 -11.76
C LEU A 239 -5.77 -8.59 -12.14
N MET A 240 -6.02 -9.89 -12.04
CA MET A 240 -5.08 -10.95 -12.44
C MET A 240 -4.48 -10.69 -13.81
N ALA A 241 -3.14 -10.71 -13.92
CA ALA A 241 -2.32 -10.48 -15.10
C ALA A 241 -2.37 -9.04 -15.68
N GLU A 242 -3.00 -8.08 -14.99
CA GLU A 242 -3.14 -6.69 -15.45
C GLU A 242 -2.93 -5.65 -14.34
N THR A 243 -2.60 -6.09 -13.13
CA THR A 243 -2.39 -5.20 -11.98
C THR A 243 -1.37 -4.11 -12.29
N ALA A 244 -0.25 -4.46 -12.92
CA ALA A 244 0.83 -3.52 -13.25
C ALA A 244 0.35 -2.44 -14.23
N ASN A 245 -0.32 -2.81 -15.31
CA ASN A 245 -0.82 -1.88 -16.31
C ASN A 245 -1.87 -0.94 -15.73
N ASN A 246 -2.85 -1.47 -15.03
CA ASN A 246 -3.97 -0.71 -14.49
C ASN A 246 -3.51 0.30 -13.43
N ASN A 247 -2.58 -0.09 -12.54
CA ASN A 247 -1.99 0.81 -11.55
C ASN A 247 -1.04 1.84 -12.18
N TYR A 248 -0.23 1.42 -13.16
CA TYR A 248 0.64 2.34 -13.87
C TYR A 248 -0.15 3.43 -14.60
N LEU A 249 -1.30 3.08 -15.18
CA LEU A 249 -2.20 4.03 -15.84
C LEU A 249 -2.93 4.94 -14.85
N GLY A 250 -3.10 4.52 -13.57
CA GLY A 250 -3.61 5.38 -12.51
C GLY A 250 -4.83 4.85 -11.74
N LEU A 251 -5.18 3.56 -11.83
CA LEU A 251 -6.29 2.99 -11.04
C LEU A 251 -5.86 2.73 -9.59
N ASN A 252 -5.57 3.82 -8.87
CA ASN A 252 -5.15 3.80 -7.47
C ASN A 252 -5.45 5.13 -6.78
N GLY A 253 -5.47 5.11 -5.45
CA GLY A 253 -5.70 6.30 -4.62
C GLY A 253 -5.50 6.01 -3.14
N VAL A 254 -5.60 7.03 -2.31
CA VAL A 254 -5.29 6.99 -0.88
C VAL A 254 -6.54 6.78 -0.05
N TYR A 255 -6.45 6.01 1.04
CA TYR A 255 -7.50 5.84 2.04
C TYR A 255 -6.89 6.05 3.43
N LEU A 256 -7.36 7.05 4.17
CA LEU A 256 -6.91 7.38 5.51
C LEU A 256 -8.01 7.12 6.53
N VAL A 257 -7.64 6.47 7.64
CA VAL A 257 -8.58 6.20 8.74
C VAL A 257 -8.03 6.83 10.01
N TYR A 258 -8.86 7.64 10.65
CA TYR A 258 -8.52 8.34 11.88
C TYR A 258 -9.20 7.70 13.09
N ASP A 259 -8.63 7.92 14.26
CA ASP A 259 -9.23 7.52 15.53
C ASP A 259 -8.93 8.52 16.66
N GLN A 260 -9.17 8.11 17.90
CA GLN A 260 -8.85 8.94 19.06
C GLN A 260 -7.34 9.11 19.27
N SER A 261 -6.54 8.14 18.89
CA SER A 261 -5.07 8.19 19.03
C SER A 261 -4.43 9.09 17.97
N ASP A 262 -4.98 9.11 16.78
CA ASP A 262 -4.55 9.92 15.62
C ASP A 262 -5.76 10.65 14.99
N PRO A 263 -6.31 11.67 15.66
CA PRO A 263 -7.45 12.42 15.13
C PRO A 263 -7.01 13.33 13.98
N PRO A 264 -7.95 13.72 13.05
CA PRO A 264 -7.64 14.62 11.92
C PRO A 264 -7.49 16.09 12.35
N TRP A 265 -7.07 16.32 13.58
CA TRP A 265 -6.79 17.64 14.17
C TRP A 265 -5.68 17.57 15.21
N GLU A 266 -5.01 18.69 15.42
CA GLU A 266 -3.84 18.81 16.32
C GLU A 266 -4.19 19.35 17.72
N PHE A 267 -5.48 19.48 18.04
CA PHE A 267 -5.91 19.91 19.38
C PHE A 267 -5.51 18.89 20.43
N ASN A 268 -5.34 19.38 21.67
CA ASN A 268 -5.08 18.50 22.80
C ASN A 268 -6.33 17.66 23.12
N THR A 269 -6.37 16.46 22.57
CA THR A 269 -7.40 15.46 22.81
C THR A 269 -6.87 14.39 23.75
N PRO A 270 -7.56 14.06 24.84
CA PRO A 270 -7.13 12.99 25.73
C PRO A 270 -6.89 11.69 24.95
N GLY A 271 -5.72 11.07 25.12
CA GLY A 271 -5.34 9.83 24.45
C GLY A 271 -4.75 10.02 23.04
N SER A 272 -4.71 11.23 22.48
CA SER A 272 -4.08 11.45 21.20
C SER A 272 -2.55 11.54 21.29
N ILE A 273 -1.86 10.98 20.31
CA ILE A 273 -0.40 11.03 20.15
C ILE A 273 0.05 12.46 19.77
N ARG A 274 -0.86 13.26 19.18
CA ARG A 274 -0.62 14.65 18.76
C ARG A 274 0.48 14.81 17.70
N LEU A 275 0.43 13.99 16.68
CA LEU A 275 1.21 14.18 15.47
C LEU A 275 0.62 15.30 14.61
N PRO A 276 1.38 15.87 13.63
CA PRO A 276 0.79 16.70 12.60
C PRO A 276 -0.29 15.91 11.86
N SER A 277 -1.54 16.44 11.76
CA SER A 277 -2.68 15.66 11.28
C SER A 277 -3.72 16.44 10.46
N TYR A 278 -3.51 17.73 10.20
CA TYR A 278 -4.38 18.48 9.29
C TYR A 278 -4.09 18.10 7.82
N TYR A 279 -4.97 17.32 7.22
CA TYR A 279 -4.85 16.86 5.84
C TYR A 279 -4.61 18.01 4.85
N GLY A 280 -3.54 17.91 4.05
CA GLY A 280 -3.16 18.91 3.07
C GLY A 280 -2.62 20.24 3.64
N LEU A 281 -2.46 20.34 4.96
CA LEU A 281 -1.87 21.50 5.62
C LEU A 281 -0.61 21.17 6.42
N THR A 282 -0.65 20.11 7.23
CA THR A 282 0.48 19.62 8.03
C THR A 282 0.66 18.11 7.93
N ASP A 283 -0.30 17.41 7.32
CA ASP A 283 -0.30 15.97 7.04
C ASP A 283 -0.56 15.76 5.54
N PHE A 284 0.43 15.24 4.83
CA PHE A 284 0.40 15.09 3.38
C PHE A 284 0.63 13.63 2.98
N PRO A 285 -0.29 13.00 2.24
CA PRO A 285 0.07 11.79 1.53
C PRO A 285 1.06 12.16 0.41
N LEU A 286 2.14 11.39 0.33
CA LEU A 286 3.09 11.43 -0.77
C LEU A 286 2.97 10.12 -1.54
N PHE A 287 2.18 10.13 -2.59
CA PHE A 287 1.92 9.00 -3.46
C PHE A 287 3.04 8.90 -4.50
N LEU A 288 3.99 8.00 -4.24
CA LEU A 288 5.23 7.87 -4.99
C LEU A 288 5.07 6.87 -6.12
N SER A 289 5.50 7.23 -7.33
CA SER A 289 5.46 6.31 -8.47
C SER A 289 6.60 6.59 -9.45
N GLN A 290 6.97 5.56 -10.20
CA GLN A 290 7.93 5.68 -11.29
C GLN A 290 7.19 5.66 -12.62
N LYS A 291 7.57 6.56 -13.53
CA LYS A 291 6.96 6.72 -14.85
C LYS A 291 8.03 6.81 -15.94
N ARG A 292 7.59 6.57 -17.16
CA ARG A 292 8.32 6.92 -18.37
C ARG A 292 7.36 7.53 -19.37
N PHE A 293 7.85 8.49 -20.13
CA PHE A 293 7.02 9.23 -21.08
C PHE A 293 7.59 9.13 -22.49
N CYS A 294 6.71 9.06 -23.45
CA CYS A 294 7.04 9.18 -24.86
C CYS A 294 7.37 10.61 -25.23
N PRO A 295 8.16 10.87 -26.26
CA PRO A 295 8.24 12.20 -26.86
C PRO A 295 6.84 12.74 -27.19
N THR A 296 6.66 14.04 -27.07
CA THR A 296 5.38 14.70 -27.37
C THR A 296 4.90 14.34 -28.77
N ASN A 297 3.70 13.81 -28.89
CA ASN A 297 3.09 13.50 -30.16
C ASN A 297 2.33 14.71 -30.69
N ALA A 298 2.82 15.30 -31.78
CA ALA A 298 2.21 16.49 -32.39
C ALA A 298 0.78 16.22 -32.93
N THR A 299 0.46 15.00 -33.32
CA THR A 299 -0.87 14.63 -33.84
C THR A 299 -1.91 14.55 -32.74
N THR A 300 -1.56 13.96 -31.59
CA THR A 300 -2.49 13.83 -30.44
C THR A 300 -2.46 15.04 -29.51
N GLY A 301 -1.42 15.88 -29.59
CA GLY A 301 -1.19 16.99 -28.67
C GLY A 301 -0.94 16.50 -27.24
N ARG A 302 -0.32 15.33 -27.05
CA ARG A 302 -0.11 14.71 -25.74
C ARG A 302 1.33 14.20 -25.56
N THR A 303 1.78 14.15 -24.30
CA THR A 303 2.99 13.49 -23.85
C THR A 303 2.57 12.21 -23.14
N GLU A 304 2.44 11.11 -23.89
CA GLU A 304 1.86 9.87 -23.37
C GLU A 304 2.79 9.14 -22.42
N GLN A 305 2.21 8.42 -21.44
CA GLN A 305 2.95 7.45 -20.64
C GLN A 305 3.42 6.29 -21.54
N PHE A 306 4.66 5.86 -21.35
CA PHE A 306 5.13 4.64 -21.98
C PHE A 306 4.45 3.44 -21.32
N GLN A 307 3.84 2.57 -22.10
CA GLN A 307 3.14 1.41 -21.57
C GLN A 307 4.10 0.40 -20.96
N VAL A 308 3.77 -0.09 -19.76
CA VAL A 308 4.44 -1.21 -19.12
C VAL A 308 3.82 -2.50 -19.67
N ILE A 309 4.55 -3.28 -20.44
CA ILE A 309 4.09 -4.57 -20.96
C ILE A 309 4.98 -5.68 -20.42
N GLY A 310 4.41 -6.56 -19.57
CA GLY A 310 5.01 -7.81 -19.13
C GLY A 310 6.25 -7.66 -18.24
N ALA A 311 6.93 -8.79 -18.00
CA ALA A 311 8.09 -8.89 -17.10
C ALA A 311 9.32 -8.05 -17.52
N ALA A 312 9.36 -7.57 -18.75
CA ALA A 312 10.38 -6.66 -19.26
C ALA A 312 9.90 -5.21 -19.19
N ALA A 313 9.48 -4.74 -18.00
CA ALA A 313 9.15 -3.34 -17.82
C ALA A 313 10.30 -2.45 -18.33
N PRO A 314 10.02 -1.46 -19.19
CA PRO A 314 11.03 -0.50 -19.56
C PRO A 314 11.53 0.19 -18.28
N SER A 315 12.84 0.40 -18.21
CA SER A 315 13.40 1.19 -17.11
C SER A 315 12.70 2.54 -17.08
N THR A 316 11.96 2.80 -16.00
CA THR A 316 11.35 4.10 -15.75
C THR A 316 12.45 5.14 -15.53
N ASP A 317 12.24 6.37 -15.94
CA ASP A 317 13.27 7.42 -15.89
C ASP A 317 12.75 8.74 -15.27
N LYS A 318 11.52 8.74 -14.76
CA LYS A 318 10.91 9.85 -14.02
C LYS A 318 10.25 9.33 -12.75
N TRP A 319 10.49 10.05 -11.65
CA TRP A 319 9.76 9.84 -10.40
C TRP A 319 8.67 10.89 -10.25
N THR A 320 7.54 10.47 -9.74
CA THR A 320 6.42 11.37 -9.47
C THR A 320 6.01 11.31 -8.00
N VAL A 321 5.59 12.44 -7.49
CA VAL A 321 4.96 12.59 -6.18
C VAL A 321 3.58 13.19 -6.40
N ASN A 322 2.52 12.50 -5.98
CA ASN A 322 1.13 12.90 -6.23
C ASN A 322 0.85 13.25 -7.71
N GLY A 323 1.47 12.49 -8.64
CA GLY A 323 1.31 12.71 -10.07
C GLY A 323 2.10 13.90 -10.65
N LYS A 324 3.06 14.46 -9.92
CA LYS A 324 3.95 15.51 -10.44
C LYS A 324 5.41 15.07 -10.41
N ILE A 325 6.15 15.41 -11.47
CA ILE A 325 7.59 15.15 -11.58
C ILE A 325 8.33 16.26 -10.84
N GLN A 326 9.19 15.87 -9.89
CA GLN A 326 10.02 16.78 -9.08
C GLN A 326 9.27 18.03 -8.59
N PRO A 327 8.15 17.89 -7.86
CA PRO A 327 7.39 19.04 -7.38
C PRO A 327 8.10 19.74 -6.22
N LYS A 328 7.58 20.91 -5.84
CA LYS A 328 7.95 21.61 -4.61
C LYS A 328 6.75 21.78 -3.68
N LEU A 329 7.03 21.87 -2.38
CA LEU A 329 6.04 22.19 -1.35
C LEU A 329 6.52 23.36 -0.50
N SER A 330 5.71 24.42 -0.39
CA SER A 330 5.96 25.49 0.56
C SER A 330 5.61 25.03 1.98
N VAL A 331 6.59 25.08 2.87
CA VAL A 331 6.43 24.69 4.29
C VAL A 331 6.75 25.85 5.22
N ARG A 332 6.21 25.81 6.43
CA ARG A 332 6.53 26.76 7.51
C ARG A 332 7.40 26.10 8.56
N ARG A 333 8.05 26.89 9.40
CA ARG A 333 8.94 26.45 10.46
C ARG A 333 8.15 25.74 11.59
N ARG A 334 7.82 24.46 11.37
CA ARG A 334 7.13 23.54 12.29
C ARG A 334 7.27 22.11 11.81
N LYS A 335 6.74 21.15 12.57
CA LYS A 335 6.65 19.74 12.17
C LYS A 335 5.55 19.52 11.12
N TYR A 336 5.84 18.62 10.19
CA TYR A 336 4.92 18.10 9.19
C TYR A 336 5.00 16.57 9.18
N ARG A 337 3.87 15.90 8.94
CA ARG A 337 3.79 14.47 8.67
C ARG A 337 3.67 14.24 7.17
N PHE A 338 4.45 13.32 6.67
CA PHE A 338 4.37 12.85 5.29
C PHE A 338 4.09 11.35 5.29
N ARG A 339 3.01 10.96 4.63
CA ARG A 339 2.61 9.57 4.49
C ARG A 339 3.12 9.07 3.14
N LEU A 340 4.30 8.46 3.14
CA LEU A 340 4.96 7.91 1.96
C LEU A 340 4.26 6.63 1.55
N ILE A 341 3.72 6.57 0.34
CA ILE A 341 3.03 5.41 -0.22
C ILE A 341 3.69 5.07 -1.55
N ASN A 342 4.37 3.94 -1.62
CA ASN A 342 4.97 3.50 -2.89
C ASN A 342 3.94 2.78 -3.76
N SER A 343 3.34 3.50 -4.67
CA SER A 343 2.43 2.99 -5.71
C SER A 343 3.12 2.67 -7.03
N GLY A 344 4.45 2.62 -7.02
CA GLY A 344 5.24 2.22 -8.18
C GLY A 344 5.03 0.75 -8.53
N VAL A 345 5.34 0.39 -9.78
CA VAL A 345 5.08 -0.97 -10.27
C VAL A 345 6.20 -1.94 -9.88
N VAL A 346 7.46 -1.48 -9.82
CA VAL A 346 8.62 -2.39 -9.73
C VAL A 346 9.63 -1.99 -8.66
N LEU A 347 9.98 -0.69 -8.54
CA LEU A 347 11.16 -0.27 -7.81
C LEU A 347 10.82 0.23 -6.39
N PRO A 348 11.65 -0.09 -5.38
CA PRO A 348 11.62 0.58 -4.10
C PRO A 348 12.07 2.04 -4.25
N PHE A 349 11.77 2.86 -3.27
CA PHE A 349 12.41 4.14 -3.03
C PHE A 349 13.35 4.01 -1.82
N ASP A 350 14.57 4.54 -1.95
CA ASP A 350 15.57 4.60 -0.88
C ASP A 350 15.82 6.07 -0.53
N LEU A 351 15.19 6.57 0.51
CA LEU A 351 14.99 7.98 0.77
C LEU A 351 15.88 8.51 1.88
N SER A 352 16.39 9.74 1.68
CA SER A 352 17.05 10.57 2.69
C SER A 352 16.65 12.04 2.54
N LEU A 353 16.70 12.78 3.65
CA LEU A 353 16.43 14.23 3.66
C LEU A 353 17.75 15.01 3.71
N HIS A 354 17.89 16.04 2.88
CA HIS A 354 19.10 16.87 2.83
C HIS A 354 18.78 18.36 2.95
N GLY A 355 19.61 19.07 3.71
CA GLY A 355 19.50 20.51 3.87
C GLY A 355 20.13 21.31 2.74
N PRO A 356 20.06 22.65 2.80
CA PRO A 356 20.66 23.55 1.80
C PRO A 356 22.20 23.47 1.75
N ASP A 357 22.80 22.91 2.79
CA ASP A 357 24.23 22.64 2.92
C ASP A 357 24.66 21.29 2.31
N GLY A 358 23.71 20.55 1.75
CA GLY A 358 23.92 19.18 1.25
C GLY A 358 24.01 18.11 2.34
N ALA A 359 24.08 18.51 3.62
CA ALA A 359 24.15 17.56 4.72
C ALA A 359 22.81 16.86 4.96
N GLN A 360 22.86 15.59 5.30
CA GLN A 360 21.66 14.84 5.66
C GLN A 360 21.03 15.40 6.93
N LYS A 361 19.71 15.47 6.95
CA LYS A 361 18.88 15.93 8.07
C LYS A 361 17.96 14.78 8.54
N PRO A 362 17.56 14.80 9.82
CA PRO A 362 16.74 13.71 10.35
C PRO A 362 15.31 13.72 9.80
N MET A 363 14.75 12.52 9.62
CA MET A 363 13.34 12.22 9.48
C MET A 363 12.98 11.20 10.56
N THR A 364 11.87 11.38 11.26
CA THR A 364 11.41 10.42 12.28
C THR A 364 10.31 9.54 11.71
N VAL A 365 10.54 8.25 11.58
CA VAL A 365 9.54 7.25 11.18
C VAL A 365 8.62 7.00 12.37
N VAL A 366 7.32 7.18 12.19
CA VAL A 366 6.29 7.01 13.22
C VAL A 366 5.34 5.86 12.93
N ALA A 367 5.18 5.46 11.66
CA ALA A 367 4.37 4.31 11.29
C ALA A 367 4.95 3.59 10.07
N ILE A 368 4.68 2.28 9.99
CA ILE A 368 5.00 1.41 8.84
C ILE A 368 3.75 0.62 8.48
N ASP A 369 3.48 0.53 7.18
CA ASP A 369 2.33 -0.21 6.62
C ASP A 369 1.00 0.12 7.34
N GLY A 370 0.84 1.41 7.70
CA GLY A 370 -0.33 1.94 8.39
C GLY A 370 -0.29 1.83 9.92
N ASN A 371 0.52 0.96 10.48
CA ASN A 371 0.65 0.72 11.92
C ASN A 371 1.64 1.69 12.56
N PHE A 372 1.28 2.31 13.68
CA PHE A 372 2.25 3.05 14.48
C PHE A 372 3.35 2.13 14.99
N LEU A 373 4.58 2.65 14.97
CA LEU A 373 5.67 2.03 15.72
C LEU A 373 5.42 2.17 17.22
N ARG A 374 5.81 1.18 18.01
CA ARG A 374 5.84 1.35 19.46
C ARG A 374 6.79 2.49 19.85
N THR A 375 7.99 2.48 19.29
CA THR A 375 9.02 3.49 19.49
C THR A 375 9.38 4.10 18.14
N PRO A 376 9.27 5.42 17.96
CA PRO A 376 9.70 6.10 16.75
C PRO A 376 11.16 5.83 16.43
N ALA A 377 11.54 5.86 15.17
CA ALA A 377 12.90 5.62 14.73
C ALA A 377 13.41 6.73 13.82
N ASP A 378 14.61 7.27 14.10
CA ASP A 378 15.20 8.29 13.28
C ASP A 378 15.98 7.72 12.10
N VAL A 379 15.78 8.32 10.93
CA VAL A 379 16.56 8.13 9.72
C VAL A 379 17.48 9.34 9.58
N SER A 380 18.78 9.14 9.83
CA SER A 380 19.78 10.22 9.76
C SER A 380 21.19 9.64 9.58
N ALA A 381 22.15 10.49 9.25
CA ALA A 381 23.56 10.08 9.15
C ALA A 381 24.16 9.54 10.46
N THR A 382 23.56 9.87 11.60
CA THR A 382 24.07 9.51 12.94
C THR A 382 23.27 8.46 13.66
N SER A 383 22.09 8.07 13.16
CA SER A 383 21.22 7.08 13.79
C SER A 383 21.66 5.62 13.56
N GLY A 384 22.61 5.39 12.66
CA GLY A 384 22.92 4.06 12.13
C GLY A 384 22.01 3.62 10.98
N PHE A 385 20.94 4.38 10.70
CA PHE A 385 19.98 4.16 9.62
C PHE A 385 19.94 5.40 8.72
N PRO A 386 20.88 5.53 7.77
CA PRO A 386 20.97 6.75 6.95
C PRO A 386 19.86 6.87 5.90
N ARG A 387 19.10 5.81 5.66
CA ARG A 387 18.10 5.75 4.58
C ARG A 387 16.86 5.02 5.01
N LEU A 388 15.73 5.38 4.38
CA LEU A 388 14.44 4.73 4.54
C LEU A 388 14.03 4.08 3.22
N GLU A 389 14.02 2.75 3.19
CA GLU A 389 13.50 2.01 2.05
C GLU A 389 11.98 1.90 2.14
N VAL A 390 11.30 2.37 1.08
CA VAL A 390 9.85 2.23 0.90
C VAL A 390 9.62 1.31 -0.28
N HIS A 391 9.41 0.03 0.00
CA HIS A 391 9.19 -0.99 -1.03
C HIS A 391 7.84 -0.79 -1.72
N VAL A 392 7.66 -1.42 -2.89
CA VAL A 392 6.37 -1.35 -3.60
C VAL A 392 5.25 -1.80 -2.66
N ALA A 393 4.18 -1.02 -2.61
CA ALA A 393 3.02 -1.12 -1.74
C ALA A 393 3.24 -0.80 -0.26
N SER A 394 4.47 -0.74 0.24
CA SER A 394 4.72 -0.30 1.61
C SER A 394 4.31 1.14 1.84
N ARG A 395 3.90 1.43 3.07
CA ARG A 395 3.61 2.78 3.55
C ARG A 395 4.54 3.10 4.71
N SER A 396 5.05 4.33 4.73
CA SER A 396 5.91 4.81 5.82
C SER A 396 5.49 6.24 6.16
N ASP A 397 5.03 6.44 7.40
CA ASP A 397 4.71 7.79 7.86
C ASP A 397 5.94 8.38 8.55
N VAL A 398 6.38 9.53 8.07
CA VAL A 398 7.53 10.23 8.62
C VAL A 398 7.17 11.64 9.09
N VAL A 399 7.78 12.08 10.17
CA VAL A 399 7.69 13.46 10.64
C VAL A 399 9.00 14.17 10.36
N ILE A 400 8.90 15.33 9.71
CA ILE A 400 10.03 16.23 9.44
C ILE A 400 9.81 17.54 10.20
N ASP A 401 10.81 17.96 10.98
CA ASP A 401 10.77 19.24 11.69
C ASP A 401 11.49 20.33 10.89
N PHE A 402 10.71 21.23 10.29
CA PHE A 402 11.25 22.37 9.54
C PHE A 402 11.55 23.58 10.43
N SER A 403 11.34 23.52 11.74
CA SER A 403 11.71 24.63 12.66
C SER A 403 13.23 24.84 12.73
N GLN A 404 14.00 23.78 12.44
CA GLN A 404 15.47 23.83 12.40
C GLN A 404 16.05 24.64 11.22
N PHE A 405 15.24 24.97 10.21
CA PHE A 405 15.67 25.71 9.03
C PHE A 405 15.25 27.18 9.13
N THR A 406 15.97 28.06 8.42
CA THR A 406 15.60 29.47 8.32
C THR A 406 14.71 29.74 7.10
N VAL A 407 13.92 30.81 7.19
CA VAL A 407 13.05 31.24 6.09
C VAL A 407 13.91 31.55 4.85
N GLY A 408 13.49 31.09 3.69
CA GLY A 408 14.20 31.21 2.40
C GLY A 408 15.10 30.01 2.09
N GLN A 409 15.30 29.07 3.02
CA GLN A 409 16.05 27.85 2.75
C GLN A 409 15.18 26.81 2.05
N SER A 410 15.83 25.96 1.25
CA SER A 410 15.23 24.79 0.63
C SER A 410 15.82 23.51 1.21
N VAL A 411 14.96 22.48 1.32
CA VAL A 411 15.29 21.13 1.84
C VAL A 411 14.88 20.12 0.78
N TYR A 412 15.59 19.04 0.64
CA TYR A 412 15.45 18.11 -0.48
C TYR A 412 15.19 16.69 0.00
N LEU A 413 14.12 16.06 -0.50
CA LEU A 413 13.93 14.62 -0.38
C LEU A 413 14.66 13.96 -1.54
N VAL A 414 15.66 13.15 -1.20
CA VAL A 414 16.59 12.54 -2.16
C VAL A 414 16.34 11.05 -2.23
N GLU A 415 16.37 10.52 -3.43
CA GLU A 415 16.27 9.12 -3.77
C GLU A 415 17.67 8.58 -4.07
N ASN A 416 18.08 7.51 -3.37
CA ASN A 416 19.47 7.05 -3.34
C ASN A 416 19.69 5.71 -4.05
N THR A 417 18.67 5.04 -4.61
CA THR A 417 18.87 3.74 -5.25
C THR A 417 19.97 3.83 -6.29
N GLN A 418 20.86 2.83 -6.31
CA GLN A 418 21.96 2.76 -7.30
C GLN A 418 21.42 2.55 -8.71
N ASN A 419 20.22 1.98 -8.82
CA ASN A 419 19.49 1.77 -10.06
C ASN A 419 18.58 2.97 -10.42
N ALA A 420 18.77 4.12 -9.75
CA ALA A 420 18.18 5.34 -10.21
C ALA A 420 18.50 5.49 -11.68
N PRO A 421 17.52 5.59 -12.58
CA PRO A 421 17.77 5.63 -14.01
C PRO A 421 18.75 6.77 -14.29
N LEU A 422 19.93 6.41 -14.74
CA LEU A 422 20.88 7.37 -15.26
C LEU A 422 20.17 8.10 -16.40
N GLY A 423 19.88 9.39 -16.24
CA GLY A 423 19.18 10.16 -17.26
C GLY A 423 17.80 10.68 -16.86
N GLN A 424 17.39 10.56 -15.58
CA GLN A 424 16.16 11.19 -15.09
C GLN A 424 16.07 12.68 -15.39
N PHE A 425 17.20 13.28 -15.61
CA PHE A 425 17.33 14.68 -15.89
C PHE A 425 18.09 14.90 -17.21
N VAL A 426 17.37 15.11 -18.30
CA VAL A 426 17.91 15.62 -19.57
C VAL A 426 17.33 17.00 -19.80
N ALA A 427 17.78 17.99 -19.03
CA ALA A 427 17.58 19.37 -19.41
C ALA A 427 18.79 19.83 -20.20
N THR A 428 18.58 20.64 -21.20
CA THR A 428 19.65 21.35 -21.90
C THR A 428 19.40 22.83 -21.77
N PRO A 429 20.20 23.58 -21.00
CA PRO A 429 21.32 23.13 -20.19
C PRO A 429 20.86 22.37 -18.92
N THR A 430 21.68 21.41 -18.42
CA THR A 430 21.44 20.75 -17.14
C THR A 430 21.49 21.80 -16.03
N PRO A 431 20.43 21.97 -15.20
CA PRO A 431 20.50 22.86 -14.05
C PRO A 431 21.62 22.47 -13.08
N PRO A 432 22.18 23.42 -12.35
CA PRO A 432 23.17 23.10 -11.32
C PRO A 432 22.54 22.23 -10.22
N ASP A 433 23.38 21.48 -9.54
CA ASP A 433 22.99 20.72 -8.36
C ASP A 433 22.35 21.67 -7.33
N PRO A 434 21.20 21.29 -6.73
CA PRO A 434 20.43 22.16 -5.85
C PRO A 434 21.09 22.43 -4.50
N ALA A 435 22.02 21.56 -4.09
CA ALA A 435 22.84 21.70 -2.89
C ALA A 435 24.18 20.93 -3.10
N PRO A 436 25.23 21.26 -2.35
CA PRO A 436 26.53 20.60 -2.47
C PRO A 436 26.42 19.07 -2.37
N GLY A 437 26.88 18.36 -3.40
CA GLY A 437 26.89 16.91 -3.45
C GLY A 437 25.53 16.23 -3.65
N ILE A 438 24.48 16.99 -3.97
CA ILE A 438 23.15 16.46 -4.25
C ILE A 438 22.82 16.63 -5.73
N PRO A 439 23.02 15.58 -6.56
CA PRO A 439 22.69 15.65 -7.98
C PRO A 439 21.20 15.95 -8.20
N ILE A 440 20.90 16.91 -9.07
CA ILE A 440 19.51 17.31 -9.36
C ILE A 440 18.63 16.13 -9.79
N GLY A 441 19.18 15.18 -10.54
CA GLY A 441 18.47 14.00 -11.02
C GLY A 441 18.06 13.01 -9.92
N LYS A 442 18.63 13.15 -8.71
CA LYS A 442 18.29 12.31 -7.54
C LYS A 442 17.28 12.96 -6.61
N VAL A 443 16.93 14.23 -6.82
CA VAL A 443 15.94 14.91 -5.96
C VAL A 443 14.54 14.50 -6.37
N LEU A 444 13.81 13.88 -5.44
CA LEU A 444 12.41 13.48 -5.62
C LEU A 444 11.47 14.70 -5.54
N MET A 445 11.66 15.54 -4.53
CA MET A 445 10.93 16.80 -4.35
C MET A 445 11.70 17.80 -3.49
N ARG A 446 11.28 19.07 -3.54
CA ARG A 446 11.85 20.17 -2.76
C ARG A 446 10.83 20.77 -1.80
N PHE A 447 11.29 21.08 -0.57
CA PHE A 447 10.54 21.85 0.41
C PHE A 447 11.12 23.26 0.51
N ASP A 448 10.29 24.28 0.34
CA ASP A 448 10.67 25.69 0.45
C ASP A 448 10.17 26.26 1.79
N VAL A 449 11.06 26.67 2.68
CA VAL A 449 10.70 27.23 3.99
C VAL A 449 10.29 28.69 3.82
N VAL A 450 8.99 28.97 3.81
CA VAL A 450 8.44 30.28 3.41
C VAL A 450 8.07 31.18 4.59
N GLY A 451 8.15 30.72 5.85
CA GLY A 451 7.78 31.53 7.00
C GLY A 451 7.75 30.78 8.32
N ASN A 452 7.48 31.53 9.39
CA ASN A 452 7.22 30.94 10.70
C ASN A 452 5.85 30.25 10.75
N ALA A 453 5.66 29.34 11.73
CA ALA A 453 4.38 28.70 11.99
C ALA A 453 3.28 29.76 12.23
N ILE A 454 2.12 29.56 11.62
CA ILE A 454 0.92 30.40 11.81
C ILE A 454 -0.14 29.74 12.68
N ILE A 455 0.00 28.44 12.91
CA ILE A 455 -0.76 27.67 13.88
C ILE A 455 0.25 27.03 14.86
N PRO A 456 -0.12 26.76 16.12
CA PRO A 456 0.77 26.13 17.08
C PRO A 456 1.35 24.83 16.54
N ASP A 457 2.61 24.57 16.82
CA ASP A 457 3.26 23.30 16.49
C ASP A 457 2.78 22.18 17.42
N THR A 458 2.86 20.95 16.96
CA THR A 458 2.65 19.78 17.82
C THR A 458 3.79 19.66 18.83
N PRO A 459 3.55 19.01 19.99
CA PRO A 459 4.61 18.76 20.97
C PRO A 459 5.72 17.87 20.35
N PRO A 460 6.83 17.66 21.05
CA PRO A 460 7.80 16.63 20.68
C PRO A 460 7.11 15.28 20.50
N ILE A 461 7.59 14.50 19.54
CA ILE A 461 7.07 13.15 19.30
C ILE A 461 7.30 12.31 20.56
N PRO A 462 6.28 11.63 21.11
CA PRO A 462 6.44 10.78 22.26
C PRO A 462 7.45 9.64 22.01
N SER A 463 8.18 9.23 23.03
CA SER A 463 9.09 8.07 22.93
C SER A 463 8.36 6.73 22.79
N THR A 464 7.08 6.68 23.13
CA THR A 464 6.19 5.54 22.90
C THR A 464 4.91 6.05 22.26
N LEU A 465 4.58 5.55 21.07
CA LEU A 465 3.38 5.96 20.33
C LEU A 465 2.19 5.05 20.65
N VAL A 466 2.44 3.76 20.70
CA VAL A 466 1.42 2.74 20.97
C VAL A 466 2.03 1.59 21.77
N ASP A 467 1.24 0.95 22.61
CA ASP A 467 1.63 -0.30 23.27
C ASP A 467 1.06 -1.48 22.46
N LEU A 468 1.78 -1.85 21.38
CA LEU A 468 1.35 -2.92 20.47
C LEU A 468 1.10 -4.22 21.24
N PRO A 469 -0.10 -4.82 21.15
CA PRO A 469 -0.37 -6.07 21.83
C PRO A 469 0.47 -7.20 21.22
N PRO A 470 0.89 -8.20 22.01
CA PRO A 470 1.57 -9.36 21.44
C PRO A 470 0.60 -10.17 20.60
N ILE A 471 1.02 -10.63 19.43
CA ILE A 471 0.30 -11.71 18.73
C ILE A 471 0.56 -12.99 19.52
N PRO A 472 -0.47 -13.73 19.95
CA PRO A 472 -0.31 -14.98 20.70
C PRO A 472 0.65 -15.95 19.99
N ALA A 473 1.28 -16.85 20.74
CA ALA A 473 2.07 -17.90 20.12
C ALA A 473 1.16 -18.87 19.35
N ALA A 474 1.66 -19.42 18.25
CA ALA A 474 1.00 -20.54 17.58
C ALA A 474 0.85 -21.73 18.57
N ALA A 475 -0.15 -22.59 18.31
CA ALA A 475 -0.36 -23.76 19.14
C ALA A 475 0.91 -24.64 19.19
N PRO A 476 1.24 -25.23 20.37
CA PRO A 476 2.39 -26.13 20.47
C PRO A 476 2.28 -27.32 19.51
N GLY A 477 3.39 -27.63 18.83
CA GLY A 477 3.46 -28.77 17.90
C GLY A 477 2.96 -28.46 16.47
N VAL A 478 2.54 -27.26 16.19
CA VAL A 478 2.24 -26.81 14.82
C VAL A 478 3.52 -26.32 14.18
N ASP A 479 3.99 -27.04 13.14
CA ASP A 479 5.14 -26.60 12.35
C ASP A 479 4.79 -25.33 11.58
N PRO A 480 5.72 -24.34 11.48
CA PRO A 480 5.51 -23.19 10.65
C PRO A 480 5.26 -23.56 9.18
N PHE A 481 4.33 -22.86 8.55
CA PHE A 481 4.04 -23.00 7.14
C PHE A 481 5.02 -22.17 6.30
N GLU A 482 5.44 -22.67 5.14
CA GLU A 482 6.48 -22.02 4.34
C GLU A 482 6.01 -21.68 2.93
N TRP A 483 6.21 -20.41 2.56
CA TRP A 483 6.00 -19.87 1.22
C TRP A 483 7.34 -19.59 0.56
N GLY A 484 7.63 -20.25 -0.57
CA GLY A 484 8.83 -20.03 -1.35
C GLY A 484 8.53 -19.22 -2.61
N PHE A 485 9.21 -18.10 -2.79
CA PHE A 485 9.13 -17.24 -3.98
C PHE A 485 10.37 -17.44 -4.84
N ARG A 486 10.19 -17.66 -6.15
CA ARG A 486 11.33 -17.96 -7.02
C ARG A 486 11.09 -17.52 -8.47
N PHE A 487 12.14 -16.97 -9.07
CA PHE A 487 12.23 -16.82 -10.51
C PHE A 487 12.85 -18.09 -11.14
N ILE A 488 12.13 -18.73 -12.07
CA ILE A 488 12.56 -19.95 -12.76
C ILE A 488 12.43 -19.72 -14.27
N PRO A 489 13.52 -19.36 -14.98
CA PRO A 489 13.42 -19.06 -16.41
C PRO A 489 13.09 -20.28 -17.25
N GLY A 490 12.54 -20.05 -18.45
CA GLY A 490 12.34 -21.09 -19.45
C GLY A 490 11.18 -22.06 -19.18
N GLN A 491 10.18 -21.65 -18.41
CA GLN A 491 9.00 -22.46 -18.15
C GLN A 491 8.13 -22.60 -19.42
N ALA A 492 7.57 -23.80 -19.62
CA ALA A 492 6.78 -24.11 -20.82
C ALA A 492 5.49 -23.31 -20.96
N ASP A 493 4.92 -22.86 -19.83
CA ASP A 493 3.74 -22.00 -19.77
C ASP A 493 4.05 -20.48 -19.89
N GLY A 494 5.32 -20.14 -20.10
CA GLY A 494 5.78 -18.75 -20.19
C GLY A 494 5.90 -18.00 -18.84
N ASN A 495 5.45 -18.58 -17.74
CA ASN A 495 5.43 -17.95 -16.42
C ASN A 495 6.68 -18.32 -15.62
N SER A 496 7.60 -17.38 -15.50
CA SER A 496 8.88 -17.61 -14.81
C SER A 496 8.82 -17.29 -13.31
N PHE A 497 7.84 -16.54 -12.84
CA PHE A 497 7.66 -16.19 -11.43
C PHE A 497 6.64 -17.12 -10.78
N ARG A 498 7.06 -17.82 -9.73
CA ARG A 498 6.27 -18.91 -9.13
C ARG A 498 6.35 -18.91 -7.62
N VAL A 499 5.35 -19.50 -6.98
CA VAL A 499 5.31 -19.70 -5.53
C VAL A 499 5.20 -21.18 -5.23
N SER A 500 5.89 -21.63 -4.20
CA SER A 500 5.73 -22.97 -3.60
C SER A 500 5.19 -22.86 -2.19
N HIS A 501 4.57 -23.94 -1.72
CA HIS A 501 4.16 -24.09 -0.34
C HIS A 501 4.60 -25.44 0.23
N SER A 502 4.98 -25.45 1.51
CA SER A 502 5.42 -26.66 2.21
C SER A 502 5.36 -26.45 3.72
N SER A 503 5.50 -27.51 4.50
CA SER A 503 5.89 -27.35 5.90
C SER A 503 7.40 -27.04 5.99
N VAL A 504 7.81 -26.36 7.04
CA VAL A 504 9.25 -26.10 7.28
C VAL A 504 10.04 -27.41 7.42
N ALA A 505 9.44 -28.43 8.04
CA ALA A 505 10.05 -29.76 8.17
C ALA A 505 10.28 -30.41 6.81
N GLU A 506 9.29 -30.37 5.90
CA GLU A 506 9.41 -30.87 4.52
C GLU A 506 10.47 -30.11 3.74
N SER A 507 10.45 -28.77 3.80
CA SER A 507 11.43 -27.91 3.13
C SER A 507 12.86 -28.15 3.61
N ASN A 508 13.07 -28.36 4.91
CA ASN A 508 14.38 -28.65 5.48
C ASN A 508 14.93 -30.03 5.08
N ALA A 509 14.04 -31.00 4.84
CA ALA A 509 14.43 -32.38 4.51
C ALA A 509 14.79 -32.56 3.04
N ASN A 510 14.00 -32.03 2.13
CA ASN A 510 14.07 -32.42 0.71
C ASN A 510 14.21 -31.29 -0.29
N HIS A 511 13.92 -30.02 0.04
CA HIS A 511 13.91 -28.87 -0.87
C HIS A 511 13.19 -29.11 -2.22
N THR A 512 12.26 -30.06 -2.27
CA THR A 512 11.59 -30.50 -3.50
C THR A 512 10.24 -29.84 -3.71
N ALA A 513 9.93 -28.76 -2.98
CA ALA A 513 8.68 -28.05 -3.13
C ALA A 513 8.44 -27.65 -4.60
N THR A 514 7.29 -28.00 -5.14
CA THR A 514 6.92 -27.62 -6.51
C THR A 514 6.52 -26.16 -6.55
N PHE A 515 7.12 -25.42 -7.46
CA PHE A 515 6.81 -24.03 -7.71
C PHE A 515 5.73 -23.92 -8.79
N LEU A 516 4.60 -23.32 -8.44
CA LEU A 516 3.42 -23.25 -9.30
C LEU A 516 3.07 -21.80 -9.64
N PRO A 517 2.47 -21.55 -10.84
CA PRO A 517 1.81 -20.28 -11.12
C PRO A 517 0.48 -20.20 -10.37
N PHE A 518 -0.03 -18.99 -10.22
CA PHE A 518 -1.33 -18.75 -9.59
C PHE A 518 -2.49 -19.43 -10.34
N ASP A 519 -3.39 -20.04 -9.57
CA ASP A 519 -4.68 -20.54 -10.01
C ASP A 519 -5.74 -20.07 -9.00
N PRO A 520 -6.70 -19.21 -9.39
CA PRO A 520 -7.70 -18.67 -8.48
C PRO A 520 -8.64 -19.71 -7.88
N LEU A 521 -8.71 -20.91 -8.48
CA LEU A 521 -9.54 -22.02 -8.00
C LEU A 521 -8.79 -22.95 -7.04
N ARG A 522 -7.45 -22.98 -7.10
CA ARG A 522 -6.63 -23.81 -6.23
C ARG A 522 -6.48 -23.17 -4.86
N VAL A 523 -6.76 -23.92 -3.80
CA VAL A 523 -6.45 -23.52 -2.43
C VAL A 523 -5.08 -24.07 -2.06
N ASP A 524 -4.15 -23.16 -1.74
CA ASP A 524 -2.77 -23.53 -1.43
C ASP A 524 -2.54 -23.72 0.08
N HIS A 525 -3.35 -23.05 0.92
CA HIS A 525 -3.34 -23.21 2.38
C HIS A 525 -4.70 -22.86 2.97
N ALA A 526 -5.01 -23.41 4.15
CA ALA A 526 -6.22 -23.05 4.89
C ALA A 526 -5.94 -22.95 6.39
N VAL A 527 -6.47 -21.89 7.01
CA VAL A 527 -6.34 -21.61 8.43
C VAL A 527 -7.72 -21.49 9.10
N LEU A 528 -7.76 -21.77 10.39
CA LEU A 528 -8.98 -21.60 11.18
C LEU A 528 -9.13 -20.17 11.65
N ARG A 529 -10.34 -19.58 11.56
CA ARG A 529 -10.62 -18.30 12.19
C ARG A 529 -10.34 -18.35 13.69
N ASN A 530 -9.79 -17.26 14.24
CA ASN A 530 -9.32 -17.14 15.61
C ASN A 530 -8.12 -18.03 15.96
N SER A 531 -7.37 -18.50 14.94
CA SER A 531 -6.09 -19.17 15.14
C SER A 531 -4.90 -18.21 14.97
N THR A 532 -3.73 -18.68 15.39
CA THR A 532 -2.44 -18.03 15.18
C THR A 532 -1.49 -19.02 14.54
N GLU A 533 -0.82 -18.60 13.47
CA GLU A 533 0.21 -19.41 12.83
C GLU A 533 1.53 -18.65 12.71
N GLU A 534 2.60 -19.39 12.55
CA GLU A 534 3.89 -18.88 12.11
C GLU A 534 4.09 -19.26 10.65
N TRP A 535 4.38 -18.29 9.84
CA TRP A 535 4.71 -18.48 8.43
C TRP A 535 6.16 -18.12 8.17
N VAL A 536 6.75 -18.82 7.22
CA VAL A 536 8.08 -18.53 6.71
C VAL A 536 7.96 -18.10 5.25
N ILE A 537 8.49 -16.93 4.94
CA ILE A 537 8.55 -16.41 3.58
C ILE A 537 10.03 -16.46 3.16
N ARG A 538 10.32 -17.16 2.08
CA ARG A 538 11.69 -17.27 1.55
C ARG A 538 11.77 -16.86 0.08
N ASN A 539 12.90 -16.30 -0.29
CA ASN A 539 13.23 -15.98 -1.66
C ASN A 539 14.40 -16.85 -2.13
N ASP A 540 14.08 -17.84 -2.97
CA ASP A 540 15.06 -18.81 -3.49
C ASP A 540 15.61 -18.44 -4.88
N THR A 541 15.42 -17.20 -5.33
CA THR A 541 15.94 -16.73 -6.60
C THR A 541 17.46 -16.69 -6.58
N LEU A 542 18.12 -17.49 -7.43
CA LEU A 542 19.56 -17.61 -7.48
C LEU A 542 20.24 -16.56 -8.38
N ALA A 543 19.55 -16.12 -9.42
CA ALA A 543 20.07 -15.17 -10.40
C ALA A 543 19.39 -13.81 -10.28
N GLY A 544 20.16 -12.71 -10.42
CA GLY A 544 19.62 -11.37 -10.50
C GLY A 544 19.34 -10.66 -9.18
N ASN A 545 19.55 -11.30 -8.05
CA ASN A 545 19.30 -10.73 -6.70
C ASN A 545 17.95 -9.99 -6.55
N TRP A 546 16.90 -10.54 -7.17
CA TRP A 546 15.55 -9.96 -7.15
C TRP A 546 15.01 -9.90 -5.73
N LEU A 547 14.61 -8.72 -5.29
CA LEU A 547 13.85 -8.56 -4.06
C LEU A 547 12.36 -8.78 -4.37
N HIS A 548 11.68 -9.55 -3.51
CA HIS A 548 10.24 -9.71 -3.54
C HIS A 548 9.62 -8.98 -2.35
N PRO A 549 8.89 -7.86 -2.55
CA PRO A 549 8.03 -7.29 -1.52
C PRO A 549 6.78 -8.17 -1.43
N VAL A 550 6.76 -9.10 -0.49
CA VAL A 550 5.66 -10.05 -0.33
C VAL A 550 4.57 -9.42 0.50
N HIS A 551 3.37 -9.33 -0.07
CA HIS A 551 2.17 -8.83 0.60
C HIS A 551 1.26 -9.98 1.00
N ILE A 552 0.70 -9.88 2.21
CA ILE A 552 -0.31 -10.78 2.74
C ILE A 552 -1.58 -9.97 2.92
N HIS A 553 -2.64 -10.37 2.24
CA HIS A 553 -3.95 -9.72 2.37
C HIS A 553 -4.56 -9.98 3.75
N PHE A 554 -5.36 -9.04 4.23
CA PHE A 554 -6.22 -9.10 5.40
C PHE A 554 -5.53 -8.90 6.74
N GLU A 555 -4.47 -9.65 7.09
CA GLU A 555 -3.83 -9.56 8.40
C GLU A 555 -2.40 -9.03 8.31
N GLU A 556 -2.04 -8.20 9.27
CA GLU A 556 -0.66 -7.81 9.49
C GLU A 556 0.03 -8.70 10.52
N GLY A 557 1.27 -9.02 10.26
CA GLY A 557 2.06 -9.87 11.13
C GLY A 557 3.27 -9.18 11.73
N ARG A 558 3.88 -9.85 12.70
CA ARG A 558 5.16 -9.45 13.27
C ARG A 558 6.30 -10.31 12.73
N ILE A 559 7.40 -9.70 12.35
CA ILE A 559 8.62 -10.41 12.01
C ILE A 559 9.25 -10.93 13.30
N LEU A 560 9.55 -12.23 13.36
CA LEU A 560 10.22 -12.88 14.48
C LEU A 560 11.72 -13.00 14.23
N GLU A 561 12.10 -13.26 12.95
CA GLU A 561 13.47 -13.60 12.58
C GLU A 561 13.70 -13.33 11.09
N ARG A 562 14.92 -12.90 10.76
CA ARG A 562 15.42 -12.85 9.39
C ARG A 562 16.72 -13.65 9.30
N THR A 563 16.84 -14.51 8.30
CA THR A 563 18.10 -15.22 7.99
C THR A 563 18.46 -15.05 6.54
N VAL A 564 19.77 -15.15 6.24
CA VAL A 564 20.30 -15.18 4.87
C VAL A 564 21.06 -16.49 4.65
N CYS A 565 20.98 -17.02 3.45
CA CYS A 565 21.72 -18.20 3.05
C CYS A 565 23.16 -17.83 2.63
N THR A 566 24.14 -18.38 3.32
CA THR A 566 25.57 -18.13 3.01
C THR A 566 26.12 -19.05 1.92
N VAL A 567 25.45 -20.20 1.69
CA VAL A 567 25.82 -21.18 0.65
C VAL A 567 24.55 -21.60 -0.10
N PRO A 568 24.06 -20.76 -1.03
CA PRO A 568 22.85 -21.06 -1.79
C PRO A 568 23.08 -22.20 -2.78
N SER A 569 22.06 -23.01 -3.01
CA SER A 569 22.05 -24.06 -4.01
C SER A 569 20.77 -24.07 -4.83
N ALA A 570 20.77 -24.78 -5.96
CA ALA A 570 19.56 -24.96 -6.77
C ALA A 570 18.40 -25.64 -6.03
N THR A 571 18.71 -26.37 -4.97
CA THR A 571 17.74 -27.08 -4.13
C THR A 571 17.37 -26.31 -2.84
N GLY A 572 17.85 -25.06 -2.69
CA GLY A 572 17.57 -24.19 -1.54
C GLY A 572 18.73 -24.05 -0.56
N CYS A 573 18.45 -23.69 0.66
CA CYS A 573 19.42 -23.41 1.70
C CYS A 573 19.28 -24.36 2.90
N LEU A 574 20.29 -25.17 3.16
CA LEU A 574 20.33 -26.02 4.34
C LEU A 574 20.34 -25.18 5.63
N PRO A 575 19.69 -25.63 6.71
CA PRO A 575 19.67 -24.92 7.99
C PRO A 575 21.06 -24.52 8.51
N ALA A 576 22.06 -25.38 8.34
CA ALA A 576 23.44 -25.12 8.76
C ALA A 576 24.13 -23.94 8.02
N ASN A 577 23.58 -23.55 6.85
CA ASN A 577 24.09 -22.47 6.02
C ASN A 577 23.32 -21.16 6.21
N ARG A 578 22.45 -21.07 7.23
CA ARG A 578 21.65 -19.87 7.51
C ARG A 578 22.34 -19.02 8.58
N GLN A 579 22.44 -17.72 8.30
CA GLN A 579 22.99 -16.73 9.23
C GLN A 579 21.89 -15.71 9.57
N ASN A 580 21.78 -15.36 10.86
CA ASN A 580 20.85 -14.34 11.32
C ASN A 580 21.24 -12.96 10.79
N VAL A 581 20.24 -12.18 10.37
CA VAL A 581 20.39 -10.79 9.93
C VAL A 581 19.62 -9.92 10.92
N PRO A 582 20.24 -8.86 11.48
CA PRO A 582 19.55 -7.91 12.34
C PRO A 582 18.34 -7.29 11.64
N LEU A 583 17.25 -7.14 12.36
CA LEU A 583 16.07 -6.41 11.91
C LEU A 583 16.28 -4.91 12.09
N LEU A 584 15.76 -4.13 11.16
CA LEU A 584 15.69 -2.67 11.29
C LEU A 584 14.69 -2.29 12.39
N PRO A 585 14.78 -1.10 13.01
CA PRO A 585 13.85 -0.68 14.06
C PRO A 585 12.37 -0.77 13.65
N TRP A 586 12.08 -0.52 12.38
CA TRP A 586 10.73 -0.62 11.80
C TRP A 586 10.40 -2.00 11.22
N GLU A 587 11.26 -2.99 11.40
CA GLU A 587 11.02 -4.40 11.07
C GLU A 587 10.91 -5.26 12.33
N ASP A 588 11.47 -4.83 13.46
CA ASP A 588 11.40 -5.56 14.72
C ASP A 588 9.93 -5.77 15.13
N GLY A 589 9.51 -7.01 15.17
CA GLY A 589 8.14 -7.36 15.53
C GLY A 589 7.72 -7.01 16.97
N ASN A 590 8.64 -6.55 17.82
CA ASN A 590 8.31 -5.94 19.10
C ASN A 590 7.98 -4.44 18.96
N ASN A 591 8.37 -3.83 17.86
CA ASN A 591 8.19 -2.41 17.57
C ASN A 591 7.17 -2.14 16.47
N SER A 592 6.85 -3.10 15.60
CA SER A 592 6.00 -2.87 14.43
C SER A 592 5.13 -4.07 14.06
N ARG A 593 4.12 -3.80 13.24
CA ARG A 593 3.35 -4.74 12.43
C ARG A 593 3.55 -4.39 10.94
N ARG A 594 3.44 -5.39 10.07
CA ARG A 594 3.59 -5.19 8.63
C ARG A 594 2.62 -6.07 7.85
N ASP A 595 2.29 -5.63 6.64
CA ASP A 595 1.59 -6.41 5.62
C ASP A 595 2.43 -6.63 4.37
N VAL A 596 3.50 -5.84 4.17
CA VAL A 596 4.48 -5.99 3.09
C VAL A 596 5.82 -6.39 3.68
N TYR A 597 6.32 -7.54 3.28
CA TYR A 597 7.56 -8.14 3.76
C TYR A 597 8.61 -8.13 2.66
N PRO A 598 9.61 -7.21 2.71
CA PRO A 598 10.70 -7.22 1.74
C PRO A 598 11.62 -8.42 1.99
N VAL A 599 11.71 -9.29 1.00
CA VAL A 599 12.53 -10.50 1.05
C VAL A 599 13.59 -10.45 -0.06
N PRO A 600 14.82 -9.98 0.23
CA PRO A 600 15.91 -9.99 -0.72
C PRO A 600 16.27 -11.42 -1.16
N GLY A 601 16.99 -11.56 -2.28
CA GLY A 601 17.44 -12.87 -2.74
C GLY A 601 18.17 -13.64 -1.65
N GLN A 602 17.86 -14.92 -1.51
CA GLN A 602 18.45 -15.84 -0.51
C GLN A 602 18.09 -15.54 0.95
N HIS A 603 17.16 -14.58 1.21
CA HIS A 603 16.66 -14.31 2.55
C HIS A 603 15.40 -15.12 2.87
N ARG A 604 15.20 -15.27 4.17
CA ARG A 604 14.07 -15.97 4.77
C ARG A 604 13.58 -15.16 5.98
N LEU A 605 12.28 -14.91 6.04
CA LEU A 605 11.61 -14.24 7.16
C LEU A 605 10.70 -15.26 7.84
N ARG A 606 10.76 -15.33 9.17
CA ARG A 606 9.73 -15.99 9.99
C ARG A 606 8.85 -14.92 10.60
N ILE A 607 7.55 -15.04 10.36
CA ILE A 607 6.54 -14.10 10.80
C ILE A 607 5.47 -14.82 11.61
N ARG A 608 4.72 -14.07 12.41
CA ARG A 608 3.56 -14.58 13.15
C ARG A 608 2.35 -13.74 12.82
N LEU A 609 1.22 -14.40 12.54
CA LEU A 609 -0.05 -13.81 12.14
C LEU A 609 -1.17 -14.36 13.02
N ALA A 610 -2.21 -13.55 13.26
CA ALA A 610 -3.44 -13.99 13.90
C ALA A 610 -4.60 -13.79 12.91
N PHE A 611 -5.39 -14.83 12.65
CA PHE A 611 -6.47 -14.81 11.67
C PHE A 611 -7.80 -14.63 12.40
N ARG A 612 -8.43 -13.46 12.24
CA ARG A 612 -9.55 -13.01 13.08
C ARG A 612 -10.73 -12.54 12.24
N ASP A 613 -11.87 -12.39 12.84
CA ASP A 613 -13.03 -11.56 12.46
C ASP A 613 -13.80 -11.97 11.20
N PHE A 614 -13.13 -12.27 10.08
CA PHE A 614 -13.76 -12.61 8.81
C PHE A 614 -13.26 -13.94 8.26
N VAL A 615 -14.04 -14.54 7.37
CA VAL A 615 -13.69 -15.79 6.68
C VAL A 615 -13.67 -15.57 5.17
N GLY A 616 -13.10 -16.54 4.44
CA GLY A 616 -13.12 -16.56 2.99
C GLY A 616 -11.73 -16.68 2.39
N ARG A 617 -11.59 -16.26 1.13
CA ARG A 617 -10.38 -16.42 0.32
C ARG A 617 -9.58 -15.14 0.28
N TYR A 618 -8.29 -15.29 0.48
CA TYR A 618 -7.33 -14.19 0.48
C TYR A 618 -6.10 -14.56 -0.35
N LEU A 619 -5.21 -13.60 -0.55
CA LEU A 619 -4.01 -13.77 -1.34
C LEU A 619 -2.74 -13.54 -0.52
N ILE A 620 -1.67 -14.21 -0.91
CA ILE A 620 -0.30 -13.82 -0.63
C ILE A 620 0.43 -13.75 -1.97
N HIS A 621 1.14 -12.66 -2.24
CA HIS A 621 1.79 -12.46 -3.53
C HIS A 621 3.01 -11.55 -3.42
N CYS A 622 3.84 -11.58 -4.45
CA CYS A 622 4.89 -10.59 -4.64
C CYS A 622 4.26 -9.29 -5.17
N HIS A 623 4.38 -8.20 -4.44
CA HIS A 623 3.84 -6.90 -4.87
C HIS A 623 4.76 -6.11 -5.82
N ASN A 624 5.86 -6.70 -6.32
CA ASN A 624 6.39 -6.27 -7.61
C ASN A 624 5.33 -6.65 -8.64
N MET A 625 4.60 -5.66 -9.16
CA MET A 625 3.39 -5.90 -9.93
C MET A 625 3.67 -6.64 -11.25
N ASN A 626 4.90 -6.53 -11.80
CA ASN A 626 5.29 -7.35 -12.95
C ASN A 626 5.45 -8.83 -12.59
N HIS A 627 5.93 -9.14 -11.37
CA HIS A 627 6.02 -10.50 -10.88
C HIS A 627 4.62 -11.05 -10.55
N GLU A 628 3.76 -10.20 -10.00
CA GLU A 628 2.36 -10.49 -9.72
C GLU A 628 1.60 -10.83 -11.00
N ASP A 629 1.69 -9.98 -12.03
CA ASP A 629 1.09 -10.22 -13.36
C ASP A 629 1.64 -11.47 -14.04
N ALA A 630 2.87 -11.86 -13.68
CA ALA A 630 3.47 -13.14 -14.07
C ALA A 630 3.12 -14.29 -13.10
N PHE A 631 1.99 -14.19 -12.39
CA PHE A 631 1.40 -15.21 -11.52
C PHE A 631 2.20 -15.60 -10.28
N MET A 632 3.03 -14.70 -9.73
CA MET A 632 3.71 -14.88 -8.43
C MET A 632 2.76 -14.60 -7.25
N MET A 633 1.74 -15.41 -7.16
CA MET A 633 0.61 -15.27 -6.24
C MET A 633 0.07 -16.64 -5.85
N VAL A 634 -0.54 -16.75 -4.67
CA VAL A 634 -1.26 -17.96 -4.23
C VAL A 634 -2.48 -17.57 -3.41
N ARG A 635 -3.48 -18.46 -3.38
CA ARG A 635 -4.68 -18.35 -2.58
C ARG A 635 -4.54 -19.09 -1.27
N TRP A 636 -5.00 -18.46 -0.20
CA TRP A 636 -5.22 -19.11 1.08
C TRP A 636 -6.60 -18.76 1.63
N ASP A 637 -7.19 -19.66 2.41
CA ASP A 637 -8.55 -19.52 2.90
C ASP A 637 -8.59 -19.46 4.44
N ILE A 638 -9.42 -18.57 5.00
CA ILE A 638 -9.84 -18.62 6.41
C ILE A 638 -11.19 -19.33 6.47
N VAL A 639 -11.29 -20.35 7.29
CA VAL A 639 -12.52 -21.13 7.48
C VAL A 639 -13.03 -21.01 8.91
N ASP A 640 -14.34 -21.21 9.09
CA ASP A 640 -15.01 -20.92 10.35
C ASP A 640 -14.93 -22.05 11.38
N ASN A 641 -14.75 -23.29 10.92
CA ASN A 641 -14.80 -24.44 11.79
C ASN A 641 -13.86 -25.58 11.32
N MET A 642 -13.62 -26.53 12.23
CA MET A 642 -12.72 -27.66 11.98
C MET A 642 -13.18 -28.59 10.85
N ALA A 643 -14.47 -28.69 10.57
CA ALA A 643 -14.97 -29.58 9.51
C ALA A 643 -14.62 -28.98 8.13
N GLU A 644 -14.77 -27.67 7.96
CA GLU A 644 -14.35 -26.95 6.76
C GLU A 644 -12.83 -26.97 6.61
N LEU A 645 -12.08 -26.76 7.70
CA LEU A 645 -10.62 -26.83 7.68
C LEU A 645 -10.13 -28.18 7.19
N ARG A 646 -10.71 -29.27 7.73
CA ARG A 646 -10.40 -30.63 7.29
C ARG A 646 -10.67 -30.82 5.81
N LYS A 647 -11.85 -30.40 5.35
CA LYS A 647 -12.23 -30.48 3.94
C LYS A 647 -11.22 -29.76 3.04
N ARG A 648 -10.82 -28.53 3.39
CA ARG A 648 -9.83 -27.77 2.62
C ARG A 648 -8.46 -28.44 2.59
N ARG A 649 -8.01 -28.97 3.73
CA ARG A 649 -6.74 -29.70 3.83
C ARG A 649 -6.75 -31.00 3.02
N GLU A 650 -7.88 -31.70 2.97
CA GLU A 650 -8.07 -32.87 2.10
C GLU A 650 -8.03 -32.49 0.61
N GLU A 651 -8.67 -31.39 0.21
CA GLU A 651 -8.61 -30.85 -1.15
C GLU A 651 -7.16 -30.51 -1.55
N ILE A 652 -6.40 -29.84 -0.68
CA ILE A 652 -4.98 -29.52 -0.90
C ILE A 652 -4.15 -30.78 -1.05
N ASN A 653 -4.33 -31.77 -0.17
CA ASN A 653 -3.64 -33.05 -0.26
C ASN A 653 -3.96 -33.81 -1.56
N ALA A 654 -5.23 -33.84 -1.96
CA ALA A 654 -5.67 -34.49 -3.20
C ALA A 654 -5.04 -33.83 -4.44
N ASP A 655 -5.00 -32.50 -4.49
CA ASP A 655 -4.37 -31.75 -5.56
C ASP A 655 -2.85 -32.03 -5.64
N ARG A 656 -2.15 -32.06 -4.49
CA ARG A 656 -0.71 -32.41 -4.44
C ARG A 656 -0.45 -33.84 -4.94
N VAL A 657 -1.25 -34.80 -4.47
CA VAL A 657 -1.13 -36.21 -4.90
C VAL A 657 -1.39 -36.35 -6.41
N ALA A 658 -2.37 -35.60 -6.96
CA ALA A 658 -2.63 -35.60 -8.40
C ALA A 658 -1.43 -35.08 -9.22
N ARG A 659 -0.59 -34.24 -8.64
CA ARG A 659 0.69 -33.78 -9.23
C ARG A 659 1.88 -34.68 -8.95
N GLY A 660 1.70 -35.79 -8.23
CA GLY A 660 2.78 -36.71 -7.84
C GLY A 660 3.60 -36.26 -6.63
N GLU A 661 3.08 -35.31 -5.83
CA GLU A 661 3.69 -34.83 -4.60
C GLU A 661 3.18 -35.58 -3.37
N ALA A 662 3.95 -35.56 -2.27
CA ALA A 662 3.46 -36.05 -0.99
C ALA A 662 2.33 -35.18 -0.43
N PRO A 663 1.38 -35.76 0.31
CA PRO A 663 0.38 -34.98 1.05
C PRO A 663 1.05 -33.97 1.98
N LEU A 664 0.54 -32.73 2.02
CA LEU A 664 1.06 -31.67 2.90
C LEU A 664 0.67 -31.91 4.36
N TYR A 665 -0.60 -32.23 4.57
CA TYR A 665 -1.17 -32.45 5.90
C TYR A 665 -1.22 -33.94 6.22
N LYS A 666 -0.66 -34.30 7.36
CA LYS A 666 -0.75 -35.69 7.87
C LYS A 666 -2.16 -35.98 8.35
N LYS A 667 -2.44 -37.26 8.56
CA LYS A 667 -3.76 -37.74 9.01
C LYS A 667 -4.15 -37.14 10.38
N GLU A 668 -3.18 -36.94 11.26
CA GLU A 668 -3.37 -36.27 12.55
C GLU A 668 -3.71 -34.77 12.42
N ASP A 669 -3.23 -34.11 11.36
CA ASP A 669 -3.46 -32.69 11.10
C ASP A 669 -4.82 -32.45 10.41
N LEU A 670 -5.46 -33.51 9.95
CA LEU A 670 -6.79 -33.44 9.39
C LEU A 670 -7.88 -33.43 10.49
N GLY A 671 -7.51 -33.54 11.77
CA GLY A 671 -8.37 -33.40 12.93
C GLY A 671 -8.98 -34.67 13.41
#